data_1c52bb5a958ab5fdf95da98125195f43
#
_entry.id   1c52bb5a958ab5fdf95da98125195f43
#
_cell.length_a   1.000
_cell.length_b   1.000
_cell.length_c   1.000
_cell.angle_alpha   90.00
_cell.angle_beta   90.00
_cell.angle_gamma   90.00
#
_symmetry.space_group_name_H-M   'P 1'
#
loop_
_entity.id
_entity.type
_entity.pdbx_description
1 polymer ?
#
loop_
_entity_poly.entity_id
_entity_poly.type
_entity_poly.pdbx_seq_one_letter_code
_entity_poly.pdbx_strand_id
1 'polypeptide(L)'
;MTAQLPSGQEHDIRDINMTKIRINLLRNLFTEYDIDGYIIPSNDKYMSEYVPSYAKRLEYITGFTGSNGIAIIYKDTALFFTDGRYLEQANKELDLELFKLFDLKDISKFGKDAKIGYDSELFTYPTISNLKFNFQKINGNLVDKVWQNRPLEPNSKVYLHDIKFAGVSHTDKISKCREIFLDSRFCGNDIEESGNDTEQSALVILDSSSICWLLNLRASDVAYTPLMFAKVILTSTQLYLFINPTRIDAEIINARPEITILPEEEFENILRDSENKRLSKPAYREELKGDTKRSTAAYTSVREDASIGSMSKLPLEAKFGKMSNIFIDDTIASVHIMDLVADKKVQKITDPCLMLKACKNDVEIKHAIDLHIKDAVALCEFFADFSQCHPRENGDPEKHNMDSRLRGNDIGNNELTEYSLGLKLTEQRAKQEGYVSDSFPAICGFQENSAIIHYRADQKTAKKIEGQGILLIDSGGQYQGATTDITRTIVIGTPTDEQKKRYTQVLKGHIALAKAKFPKNIIAGANLDILARQYLWQEMLDYPHGTGHGVGNFLSVHEGPQSINLRNKTILKAGMILSNEPGFYIPGKYGIRIENLMYVKENNGWLEFETLSLVPYASKLTDMKLLNIDEINYIKEYYNKIRAKIYDLLSTQARNWLNNEINSLL
;
A
#
# COMPACT_ATOMS: atom_id res chain seq x y z
N MET A 1 16.19 -19.46 -46.57
CA MET A 1 16.51 -18.22 -45.86
C MET A 1 15.40 -17.99 -44.83
N THR A 2 15.58 -18.48 -43.64
CA THR A 2 14.68 -18.22 -42.50
C THR A 2 15.15 -16.91 -41.83
N ALA A 3 14.35 -15.90 -41.98
CA ALA A 3 14.60 -14.61 -41.28
C ALA A 3 14.45 -14.86 -39.77
N GLN A 4 15.52 -14.72 -39.01
CA GLN A 4 15.49 -14.62 -37.57
C GLN A 4 14.87 -13.27 -37.19
N LEU A 5 13.75 -13.31 -36.46
CA LEU A 5 13.15 -12.12 -35.86
C LEU A 5 14.08 -11.58 -34.75
N PRO A 6 14.09 -10.27 -34.49
CA PRO A 6 14.87 -9.69 -33.37
C PRO A 6 14.41 -10.31 -32.05
N SER A 7 15.35 -10.56 -31.12
CA SER A 7 15.12 -11.28 -29.85
C SER A 7 14.03 -10.70 -28.93
N GLY A 8 13.66 -9.44 -29.10
CA GLY A 8 12.53 -8.82 -28.41
C GLY A 8 11.16 -9.27 -28.91
N GLN A 9 10.99 -9.48 -30.20
CA GLN A 9 9.71 -9.91 -30.79
C GLN A 9 9.38 -11.38 -30.51
N GLU A 10 10.38 -12.24 -30.30
CA GLU A 10 10.13 -13.65 -29.92
C GLU A 10 9.60 -13.79 -28.49
N HIS A 11 9.95 -12.86 -27.57
CA HIS A 11 9.47 -12.89 -26.20
C HIS A 11 8.01 -12.42 -26.10
N ASP A 12 7.67 -11.33 -26.77
CA ASP A 12 6.29 -10.80 -26.83
C ASP A 12 5.32 -11.83 -27.45
N ILE A 13 5.72 -12.53 -28.51
CA ILE A 13 4.89 -13.58 -29.16
C ILE A 13 4.68 -14.78 -28.23
N ARG A 14 5.64 -15.16 -27.39
CA ARG A 14 5.50 -16.26 -26.42
C ARG A 14 4.55 -15.87 -25.29
N ASP A 15 4.62 -14.67 -24.77
CA ASP A 15 3.76 -14.20 -23.68
C ASP A 15 2.31 -14.00 -24.15
N ILE A 16 2.09 -13.45 -25.32
CA ILE A 16 0.77 -13.34 -25.98
C ILE A 16 0.14 -14.73 -26.19
N ASN A 17 0.90 -15.69 -26.71
CA ASN A 17 0.42 -17.06 -26.86
C ASN A 17 0.05 -17.70 -25.53
N MET A 18 0.79 -17.42 -24.44
CA MET A 18 0.48 -17.95 -23.11
C MET A 18 -0.81 -17.35 -22.54
N THR A 19 -1.06 -16.07 -22.69
CA THR A 19 -2.30 -15.39 -22.28
C THR A 19 -3.52 -16.01 -22.97
N LYS A 20 -3.46 -16.21 -24.29
CA LYS A 20 -4.52 -16.87 -25.07
C LYS A 20 -4.77 -18.30 -24.61
N ILE A 21 -3.73 -19.07 -24.31
CA ILE A 21 -3.84 -20.42 -23.77
C ILE A 21 -4.54 -20.41 -22.40
N ARG A 22 -4.13 -19.53 -21.50
CA ARG A 22 -4.71 -19.40 -20.14
C ARG A 22 -6.19 -19.06 -20.20
N ILE A 23 -6.59 -18.10 -21.05
CA ILE A 23 -7.98 -17.72 -21.28
C ILE A 23 -8.78 -18.93 -21.80
N ASN A 24 -8.27 -19.68 -22.75
CA ASN A 24 -8.97 -20.85 -23.30
C ASN A 24 -9.10 -21.98 -22.26
N LEU A 25 -8.08 -22.23 -21.45
CA LEU A 25 -8.18 -23.18 -20.33
C LEU A 25 -9.27 -22.76 -19.33
N LEU A 26 -9.36 -21.47 -19.01
CA LEU A 26 -10.41 -20.95 -18.14
C LEU A 26 -11.81 -21.10 -18.76
N ARG A 27 -11.97 -20.78 -20.06
CA ARG A 27 -13.23 -20.95 -20.81
C ARG A 27 -13.73 -22.39 -20.84
N ASN A 28 -12.84 -23.37 -20.91
CA ASN A 28 -13.21 -24.79 -20.89
C ASN A 28 -13.96 -25.21 -19.61
N LEU A 29 -13.76 -24.48 -18.50
CA LEU A 29 -14.47 -24.74 -17.25
C LEU A 29 -15.91 -24.19 -17.24
N PHE A 30 -16.25 -23.24 -18.11
CA PHE A 30 -17.53 -22.53 -18.02
C PHE A 30 -18.75 -23.45 -18.19
N THR A 31 -18.65 -24.49 -19.00
CA THR A 31 -19.74 -25.46 -19.18
C THR A 31 -19.95 -26.31 -17.92
N GLU A 32 -18.87 -26.70 -17.22
CA GLU A 32 -18.94 -27.44 -15.97
C GLU A 32 -19.66 -26.65 -14.87
N TYR A 33 -19.42 -25.33 -14.85
CA TYR A 33 -19.99 -24.43 -13.81
C TYR A 33 -21.29 -23.74 -14.24
N ASP A 34 -21.81 -24.04 -15.44
CA ASP A 34 -23.02 -23.42 -16.00
C ASP A 34 -22.98 -21.89 -15.95
N ILE A 35 -21.89 -21.27 -16.46
CA ILE A 35 -21.67 -19.84 -16.53
C ILE A 35 -21.38 -19.39 -17.97
N ASP A 36 -21.68 -18.11 -18.25
CA ASP A 36 -21.39 -17.48 -19.53
C ASP A 36 -20.08 -16.70 -19.52
N GLY A 37 -19.59 -16.35 -18.32
CA GLY A 37 -18.33 -15.67 -18.12
C GLY A 37 -17.86 -15.77 -16.67
N TYR A 38 -16.61 -15.34 -16.44
CA TYR A 38 -15.98 -15.30 -15.11
C TYR A 38 -15.30 -13.96 -14.87
N ILE A 39 -15.54 -13.36 -13.69
CA ILE A 39 -14.96 -12.09 -13.30
C ILE A 39 -13.75 -12.30 -12.39
N ILE A 40 -12.67 -11.56 -12.68
CA ILE A 40 -11.37 -11.67 -11.99
C ILE A 40 -10.94 -10.27 -11.56
N PRO A 41 -10.96 -9.95 -10.25
CA PRO A 41 -10.44 -8.69 -9.72
C PRO A 41 -8.93 -8.76 -9.46
N SER A 42 -8.31 -7.62 -9.18
CA SER A 42 -6.94 -7.54 -8.67
C SER A 42 -6.81 -7.93 -7.18
N ASN A 43 -7.91 -8.13 -6.46
CA ASN A 43 -7.91 -8.39 -5.02
C ASN A 43 -7.41 -9.80 -4.63
N ASP A 44 -6.94 -9.91 -3.39
CA ASP A 44 -6.79 -11.18 -2.67
C ASP A 44 -7.90 -11.36 -1.60
N LYS A 45 -7.86 -12.45 -0.84
CA LYS A 45 -8.84 -12.74 0.24
C LYS A 45 -8.75 -11.79 1.45
N TYR A 46 -7.69 -10.96 1.52
CA TYR A 46 -7.48 -9.94 2.56
C TYR A 46 -7.77 -8.52 2.06
N MET A 47 -8.23 -8.37 0.81
CA MET A 47 -8.48 -7.08 0.15
C MET A 47 -7.24 -6.19 0.12
N SER A 48 -6.05 -6.79 -0.03
CA SER A 48 -4.76 -6.10 -0.06
C SER A 48 -4.62 -5.22 -1.29
N GLU A 49 -4.05 -4.03 -1.14
CA GLU A 49 -3.71 -3.16 -2.28
C GLU A 49 -2.53 -3.73 -3.09
N TYR A 50 -1.47 -4.14 -2.40
CA TYR A 50 -0.35 -4.86 -3.00
C TYR A 50 -0.56 -6.35 -2.81
N VAL A 51 -0.91 -7.01 -3.89
CA VAL A 51 -1.27 -8.43 -3.88
C VAL A 51 -0.01 -9.29 -3.95
N PRO A 52 0.20 -10.23 -3.02
CA PRO A 52 1.34 -11.13 -3.08
C PRO A 52 1.25 -12.07 -4.28
N SER A 53 2.40 -12.61 -4.71
CA SER A 53 2.56 -13.36 -5.96
C SER A 53 1.57 -14.51 -6.14
N TYR A 54 1.20 -15.23 -5.05
CA TYR A 54 0.25 -16.35 -5.11
C TYR A 54 -1.18 -15.91 -5.50
N ALA A 55 -1.51 -14.66 -5.28
CA ALA A 55 -2.85 -14.12 -5.49
C ALA A 55 -2.97 -13.21 -6.74
N LYS A 56 -1.91 -13.05 -7.51
CA LYS A 56 -1.86 -12.24 -8.75
C LYS A 56 -2.61 -12.89 -9.93
N ARG A 57 -3.87 -13.25 -9.69
CA ARG A 57 -4.72 -13.95 -10.67
C ARG A 57 -5.00 -13.11 -11.90
N LEU A 58 -5.26 -11.82 -11.71
CA LEU A 58 -5.48 -10.87 -12.80
C LEU A 58 -4.24 -10.79 -13.70
N GLU A 59 -3.06 -10.57 -13.12
CA GLU A 59 -1.79 -10.53 -13.83
C GLU A 59 -1.53 -11.85 -14.58
N TYR A 60 -1.79 -13.01 -13.96
CA TYR A 60 -1.63 -14.31 -14.60
C TYR A 60 -2.50 -14.48 -15.86
N ILE A 61 -3.77 -14.05 -15.83
CA ILE A 61 -4.70 -14.21 -16.93
C ILE A 61 -4.50 -13.16 -18.03
N THR A 62 -4.10 -11.93 -17.67
CA THR A 62 -4.13 -10.79 -18.59
C THR A 62 -2.75 -10.28 -18.99
N GLY A 63 -1.71 -10.56 -18.20
CA GLY A 63 -0.40 -9.92 -18.31
C GLY A 63 -0.32 -8.52 -17.70
N PHE A 64 -1.43 -7.96 -17.22
CA PHE A 64 -1.47 -6.63 -16.64
C PHE A 64 -0.87 -6.61 -15.23
N THR A 65 0.12 -5.74 -15.00
CA THR A 65 0.90 -5.67 -13.75
C THR A 65 0.45 -4.58 -12.78
N GLY A 66 -0.50 -3.73 -13.17
CA GLY A 66 -1.04 -2.67 -12.32
C GLY A 66 -1.85 -3.20 -11.12
N SER A 67 -1.94 -2.41 -10.05
CA SER A 67 -2.57 -2.86 -8.79
C SER A 67 -4.11 -2.77 -8.78
N ASN A 68 -4.73 -2.10 -9.74
CA ASN A 68 -6.19 -2.00 -9.80
C ASN A 68 -6.74 -2.32 -11.20
N GLY A 69 -7.54 -3.37 -11.27
CA GLY A 69 -8.19 -3.80 -12.51
C GLY A 69 -9.18 -4.94 -12.28
N ILE A 70 -10.06 -5.12 -13.26
CA ILE A 70 -11.03 -6.21 -13.31
C ILE A 70 -11.08 -6.75 -14.74
N ALA A 71 -10.92 -8.06 -14.91
CA ALA A 71 -11.18 -8.72 -16.17
C ALA A 71 -12.52 -9.47 -16.10
N ILE A 72 -13.28 -9.45 -17.20
CA ILE A 72 -14.44 -10.32 -17.40
C ILE A 72 -14.17 -11.15 -18.63
N ILE A 73 -13.98 -12.45 -18.44
CA ILE A 73 -13.74 -13.40 -19.52
C ILE A 73 -15.06 -14.06 -19.90
N TYR A 74 -15.56 -13.82 -21.09
CA TYR A 74 -16.72 -14.50 -21.66
C TYR A 74 -16.29 -15.66 -22.57
N LYS A 75 -17.26 -16.43 -23.05
CA LYS A 75 -17.01 -17.59 -23.95
C LYS A 75 -16.26 -17.18 -25.24
N ASP A 76 -16.53 -16.00 -25.76
CA ASP A 76 -16.04 -15.51 -27.05
C ASP A 76 -15.24 -14.19 -26.98
N THR A 77 -15.34 -13.45 -25.90
CA THR A 77 -14.68 -12.15 -25.73
C THR A 77 -14.08 -12.00 -24.35
N ALA A 78 -13.18 -11.02 -24.17
CA ALA A 78 -12.64 -10.65 -22.88
C ALA A 78 -12.64 -9.12 -22.74
N LEU A 79 -13.08 -8.64 -21.58
CA LEU A 79 -13.14 -7.23 -21.25
C LEU A 79 -12.17 -6.95 -20.11
N PHE A 80 -11.52 -5.80 -20.15
CA PHE A 80 -10.65 -5.34 -19.08
C PHE A 80 -11.05 -3.92 -18.66
N PHE A 81 -11.11 -3.69 -17.35
CA PHE A 81 -11.52 -2.43 -16.75
C PHE A 81 -10.48 -1.98 -15.75
N THR A 82 -10.06 -0.70 -15.84
CA THR A 82 -9.17 -0.08 -14.87
C THR A 82 -9.47 1.41 -14.73
N ASP A 83 -8.94 2.07 -13.70
CA ASP A 83 -9.13 3.50 -13.49
C ASP A 83 -8.08 4.35 -14.22
N GLY A 84 -8.26 5.68 -14.19
CA GLY A 84 -7.45 6.63 -14.95
C GLY A 84 -5.94 6.58 -14.66
N ARG A 85 -5.52 6.01 -13.52
CA ARG A 85 -4.09 5.86 -13.18
C ARG A 85 -3.39 4.80 -14.04
N TYR A 86 -4.15 3.81 -14.52
CA TYR A 86 -3.64 2.61 -15.19
C TYR A 86 -4.06 2.46 -16.65
N LEU A 87 -4.93 3.33 -17.20
CA LEU A 87 -5.41 3.19 -18.60
C LEU A 87 -4.25 3.17 -19.60
N GLU A 88 -3.25 4.04 -19.43
CA GLU A 88 -2.08 4.09 -20.32
C GLU A 88 -1.21 2.84 -20.18
N GLN A 89 -1.01 2.35 -18.95
CA GLN A 89 -0.27 1.11 -18.69
C GLN A 89 -1.01 -0.09 -19.27
N ALA A 90 -2.31 -0.20 -19.03
CA ALA A 90 -3.13 -1.28 -19.57
C ALA A 90 -3.12 -1.32 -21.11
N ASN A 91 -3.13 -0.14 -21.75
CA ASN A 91 -3.01 -0.04 -23.21
C ASN A 91 -1.67 -0.56 -23.76
N LYS A 92 -0.61 -0.51 -22.96
CA LYS A 92 0.73 -1.01 -23.34
C LYS A 92 0.94 -2.48 -23.01
N GLU A 93 0.35 -2.98 -21.91
CA GLU A 93 0.62 -4.32 -21.39
C GLU A 93 -0.39 -5.38 -21.87
N LEU A 94 -1.64 -4.98 -22.18
CA LEU A 94 -2.66 -5.91 -22.64
C LEU A 94 -2.52 -6.25 -24.13
N ASP A 95 -2.79 -7.51 -24.46
CA ASP A 95 -3.06 -7.90 -25.84
C ASP A 95 -4.45 -7.38 -26.25
N LEU A 96 -4.49 -6.26 -26.98
CA LEU A 96 -5.74 -5.61 -27.41
C LEU A 96 -6.49 -6.37 -28.53
N GLU A 97 -5.91 -7.42 -29.11
CA GLU A 97 -6.65 -8.35 -29.96
C GLU A 97 -7.53 -9.31 -29.13
N LEU A 98 -7.09 -9.62 -27.89
CA LEU A 98 -7.82 -10.47 -26.95
C LEU A 98 -8.74 -9.69 -26.03
N PHE A 99 -8.30 -8.53 -25.54
CA PHE A 99 -9.01 -7.72 -24.55
C PHE A 99 -9.54 -6.41 -25.13
N LYS A 100 -10.76 -6.06 -24.74
CA LYS A 100 -11.31 -4.71 -24.94
C LYS A 100 -11.13 -3.92 -23.65
N LEU A 101 -10.36 -2.83 -23.71
CA LEU A 101 -10.04 -1.96 -22.57
C LEU A 101 -11.11 -0.89 -22.35
N PHE A 102 -11.54 -0.71 -21.09
CA PHE A 102 -12.54 0.27 -20.66
C PHE A 102 -12.13 0.95 -19.36
N ASP A 103 -12.69 2.15 -19.12
CA ASP A 103 -12.63 2.81 -17.81
C ASP A 103 -13.51 2.03 -16.80
N LEU A 104 -13.01 1.85 -15.59
CA LEU A 104 -13.68 1.09 -14.52
C LEU A 104 -15.07 1.63 -14.18
N LYS A 105 -15.29 2.95 -14.33
CA LYS A 105 -16.63 3.58 -14.12
C LYS A 105 -17.72 3.03 -15.06
N ASP A 106 -17.31 2.44 -16.19
CA ASP A 106 -18.22 1.92 -17.21
C ASP A 106 -18.61 0.45 -17.02
N ILE A 107 -17.99 -0.25 -16.06
CA ILE A 107 -18.15 -1.70 -15.85
C ILE A 107 -19.61 -2.13 -15.68
N SER A 108 -20.45 -1.32 -15.01
CA SER A 108 -21.88 -1.62 -14.79
C SER A 108 -22.74 -1.63 -16.08
N LYS A 109 -22.19 -1.19 -17.21
CA LYS A 109 -22.86 -1.26 -18.53
C LYS A 109 -22.83 -2.67 -19.13
N PHE A 110 -21.98 -3.55 -18.61
CA PHE A 110 -21.76 -4.91 -19.11
C PHE A 110 -22.32 -5.97 -18.15
N GLY A 111 -22.43 -7.20 -18.56
CA GLY A 111 -22.74 -8.37 -17.71
C GLY A 111 -24.22 -8.56 -17.32
N LYS A 112 -25.15 -7.73 -17.76
CA LYS A 112 -26.56 -7.79 -17.33
C LYS A 112 -27.31 -9.05 -17.79
N ASP A 113 -27.00 -9.52 -18.99
CA ASP A 113 -27.71 -10.64 -19.64
C ASP A 113 -26.94 -11.95 -19.56
N ALA A 114 -25.73 -11.95 -18.97
CA ALA A 114 -24.85 -13.10 -18.85
C ALA A 114 -24.76 -13.58 -17.40
N LYS A 115 -24.67 -14.89 -17.22
CA LYS A 115 -24.45 -15.52 -15.92
C LYS A 115 -22.96 -15.50 -15.59
N ILE A 116 -22.55 -14.60 -14.70
CA ILE A 116 -21.13 -14.33 -14.40
C ILE A 116 -20.70 -15.09 -13.14
N GLY A 117 -19.81 -16.06 -13.29
CA GLY A 117 -19.17 -16.74 -12.17
C GLY A 117 -18.21 -15.82 -11.43
N TYR A 118 -18.15 -15.93 -10.09
CA TYR A 118 -17.20 -15.19 -9.27
C TYR A 118 -16.76 -15.96 -8.03
N ASP A 119 -15.57 -15.64 -7.53
CA ASP A 119 -15.06 -16.13 -6.25
C ASP A 119 -15.53 -15.20 -5.12
N SER A 120 -16.33 -15.73 -4.20
CA SER A 120 -16.91 -14.93 -3.11
C SER A 120 -15.90 -14.47 -2.05
N GLU A 121 -14.68 -15.01 -2.03
CA GLU A 121 -13.61 -14.53 -1.16
C GLU A 121 -12.98 -13.21 -1.67
N LEU A 122 -13.13 -12.90 -2.97
CA LEU A 122 -12.45 -11.77 -3.60
C LEU A 122 -13.32 -10.53 -3.80
N PHE A 123 -14.58 -10.56 -3.38
CA PHE A 123 -15.53 -9.45 -3.53
C PHE A 123 -16.27 -9.18 -2.23
N THR A 124 -16.54 -7.90 -1.97
CA THR A 124 -17.45 -7.47 -0.90
C THR A 124 -18.89 -7.35 -1.40
N TYR A 125 -19.88 -7.40 -0.50
CA TYR A 125 -21.28 -7.18 -0.88
C TYR A 125 -21.54 -5.82 -1.54
N PRO A 126 -20.98 -4.70 -1.04
CA PRO A 126 -21.08 -3.41 -1.73
C PRO A 126 -20.57 -3.46 -3.17
N THR A 127 -19.44 -4.13 -3.44
CA THR A 127 -18.90 -4.27 -4.79
C THR A 127 -19.84 -5.04 -5.71
N ILE A 128 -20.31 -6.22 -5.27
CA ILE A 128 -21.23 -7.06 -6.04
C ILE A 128 -22.54 -6.32 -6.34
N SER A 129 -23.11 -5.65 -5.34
CA SER A 129 -24.37 -4.90 -5.50
C SER A 129 -24.25 -3.73 -6.48
N ASN A 130 -23.09 -3.06 -6.49
CA ASN A 130 -22.85 -1.94 -7.42
C ASN A 130 -22.66 -2.39 -8.87
N LEU A 131 -22.13 -3.57 -9.10
CA LEU A 131 -21.92 -4.13 -10.45
C LEU A 131 -23.24 -4.50 -11.13
N LYS A 132 -24.25 -4.95 -10.37
CA LYS A 132 -25.61 -5.29 -10.87
C LYS A 132 -25.61 -6.37 -11.96
N PHE A 133 -24.72 -7.33 -11.90
CA PHE A 133 -24.65 -8.46 -12.81
C PHE A 133 -25.51 -9.63 -12.32
N ASN A 134 -25.82 -10.58 -13.20
CA ASN A 134 -26.38 -11.87 -12.81
C ASN A 134 -25.25 -12.78 -12.30
N PHE A 135 -24.93 -12.70 -11.02
CA PHE A 135 -23.80 -13.39 -10.41
C PHE A 135 -24.13 -14.82 -9.98
N GLN A 136 -23.21 -15.73 -10.30
CA GLN A 136 -23.17 -17.07 -9.73
C GLN A 136 -21.92 -17.27 -8.88
N LYS A 137 -22.12 -17.57 -7.61
CA LYS A 137 -21.02 -17.94 -6.70
C LYS A 137 -20.41 -19.28 -7.14
N ILE A 138 -19.09 -19.30 -7.25
CA ILE A 138 -18.29 -20.48 -7.54
C ILE A 138 -17.55 -20.89 -6.29
N ASN A 139 -17.56 -22.17 -5.97
CA ASN A 139 -16.77 -22.72 -4.88
C ASN A 139 -15.30 -22.86 -5.31
N GLY A 140 -14.43 -22.09 -4.70
CA GLY A 140 -13.03 -21.94 -5.09
C GLY A 140 -12.85 -21.04 -6.32
N ASN A 141 -11.60 -20.80 -6.69
CA ASN A 141 -11.23 -19.89 -7.78
C ASN A 141 -10.93 -20.64 -9.07
N LEU A 142 -11.58 -20.26 -10.17
CA LEU A 142 -11.37 -20.95 -11.46
C LEU A 142 -9.99 -20.67 -12.05
N VAL A 143 -9.39 -19.50 -11.76
CA VAL A 143 -8.02 -19.21 -12.20
C VAL A 143 -7.02 -20.13 -11.50
N ASP A 144 -7.22 -20.41 -10.22
CA ASP A 144 -6.34 -21.30 -9.45
C ASP A 144 -6.33 -22.73 -10.01
N LYS A 145 -7.45 -23.18 -10.63
CA LYS A 145 -7.54 -24.50 -11.28
C LYS A 145 -6.72 -24.61 -12.55
N VAL A 146 -6.48 -23.49 -13.23
CA VAL A 146 -5.71 -23.44 -14.48
C VAL A 146 -4.29 -22.91 -14.30
N TRP A 147 -3.98 -22.36 -13.11
CA TRP A 147 -2.67 -21.80 -12.82
C TRP A 147 -1.69 -22.89 -12.40
N GLN A 148 -0.99 -23.44 -13.38
CA GLN A 148 0.12 -24.34 -13.12
C GLN A 148 1.28 -23.60 -12.44
N ASN A 149 1.93 -24.21 -11.47
CA ASN A 149 3.04 -23.62 -10.70
C ASN A 149 2.67 -22.31 -9.98
N ARG A 150 1.44 -22.19 -9.49
CA ARG A 150 1.02 -21.08 -8.65
C ARG A 150 1.93 -20.99 -7.43
N PRO A 151 2.46 -19.79 -7.11
CA PRO A 151 3.25 -19.58 -5.90
C PRO A 151 2.49 -19.98 -4.63
N LEU A 152 3.22 -20.33 -3.58
CA LEU A 152 2.62 -20.61 -2.28
C LEU A 152 2.20 -19.30 -1.58
N GLU A 153 1.24 -19.43 -0.68
CA GLU A 153 0.89 -18.33 0.22
C GLU A 153 2.08 -17.90 1.08
N PRO A 154 2.21 -16.61 1.42
CA PRO A 154 3.25 -16.13 2.31
C PRO A 154 3.18 -16.83 3.67
N ASN A 155 4.34 -17.18 4.20
CA ASN A 155 4.49 -17.80 5.52
C ASN A 155 5.66 -17.15 6.28
N SER A 156 5.75 -15.82 6.24
CA SER A 156 6.82 -15.08 6.90
C SER A 156 6.67 -15.13 8.43
N LYS A 157 7.80 -15.08 9.14
CA LYS A 157 7.78 -15.01 10.60
C LYS A 157 7.19 -13.69 11.06
N VAL A 158 6.39 -13.77 12.12
CA VAL A 158 5.87 -12.60 12.81
C VAL A 158 6.92 -12.10 13.80
N TYR A 159 7.00 -10.79 13.97
CA TYR A 159 7.90 -10.16 14.94
C TYR A 159 7.23 -9.01 15.69
N LEU A 160 7.75 -8.71 16.87
CA LEU A 160 7.26 -7.64 17.73
C LEU A 160 7.60 -6.27 17.12
N HIS A 161 6.62 -5.38 17.09
CA HIS A 161 6.86 -3.95 16.90
C HIS A 161 7.01 -3.28 18.27
N ASP A 162 8.22 -2.82 18.55
CA ASP A 162 8.62 -2.32 19.87
C ASP A 162 7.75 -1.11 20.29
N ILE A 163 7.38 -1.08 21.57
CA ILE A 163 6.62 0.01 22.19
C ILE A 163 7.30 1.38 22.02
N LYS A 164 8.64 1.41 21.94
CA LYS A 164 9.38 2.66 21.72
C LYS A 164 9.03 3.32 20.38
N PHE A 165 8.55 2.55 19.36
CA PHE A 165 8.07 3.05 18.09
C PHE A 165 6.55 3.21 18.07
N ALA A 166 5.81 2.27 18.69
CA ALA A 166 4.36 2.25 18.69
C ALA A 166 3.74 3.28 19.66
N GLY A 167 4.45 3.67 20.72
CA GLY A 167 4.02 4.66 21.73
C GLY A 167 2.89 4.22 22.65
N VAL A 168 2.02 3.28 22.20
CA VAL A 168 0.88 2.76 22.96
C VAL A 168 0.94 1.23 22.97
N SER A 169 0.66 0.64 24.14
CA SER A 169 0.67 -0.81 24.30
C SER A 169 -0.47 -1.47 23.50
N HIS A 170 -0.28 -2.73 23.11
CA HIS A 170 -1.34 -3.51 22.47
C HIS A 170 -2.54 -3.71 23.40
N THR A 171 -2.33 -3.85 24.70
CA THR A 171 -3.40 -3.98 25.70
C THR A 171 -4.27 -2.73 25.79
N ASP A 172 -3.67 -1.53 25.75
CA ASP A 172 -4.41 -0.28 25.73
C ASP A 172 -5.19 -0.10 24.42
N LYS A 173 -4.59 -0.47 23.29
CA LYS A 173 -5.26 -0.45 21.98
C LYS A 173 -6.46 -1.41 21.95
N ILE A 174 -6.31 -2.63 22.44
CA ILE A 174 -7.38 -3.62 22.56
C ILE A 174 -8.51 -3.10 23.47
N SER A 175 -8.16 -2.53 24.63
CA SER A 175 -9.14 -1.95 25.55
C SER A 175 -9.92 -0.83 24.89
N LYS A 176 -9.23 0.03 24.13
CA LYS A 176 -9.88 1.15 23.42
C LYS A 176 -10.82 0.67 22.30
N CYS A 177 -10.43 -0.37 21.56
CA CYS A 177 -11.32 -0.99 20.57
C CYS A 177 -12.54 -1.62 21.23
N ARG A 178 -12.40 -2.29 22.39
CA ARG A 178 -13.52 -2.82 23.17
C ARG A 178 -14.49 -1.73 23.61
N GLU A 179 -14.00 -0.65 24.17
CA GLU A 179 -14.83 0.51 24.55
C GLU A 179 -15.69 1.00 23.39
N ILE A 180 -15.10 1.11 22.19
CA ILE A 180 -15.80 1.64 21.01
C ILE A 180 -16.91 0.68 20.56
N PHE A 181 -16.64 -0.60 20.38
CA PHE A 181 -17.64 -1.52 19.86
C PHE A 181 -18.71 -1.94 20.88
N LEU A 182 -18.39 -1.84 22.18
CA LEU A 182 -19.37 -2.09 23.28
C LEU A 182 -20.14 -0.84 23.70
N ASP A 183 -19.82 0.35 23.17
CA ASP A 183 -20.59 1.57 23.48
C ASP A 183 -22.04 1.39 23.03
N SER A 184 -22.99 1.60 23.94
CA SER A 184 -24.44 1.45 23.73
C SER A 184 -24.98 2.24 22.53
N ARG A 185 -24.31 3.33 22.14
CA ARG A 185 -24.65 4.15 20.95
C ARG A 185 -24.45 3.40 19.64
N PHE A 186 -23.55 2.41 19.60
CA PHE A 186 -23.34 1.52 18.46
C PHE A 186 -24.16 0.24 18.54
N CYS A 187 -24.61 -0.12 19.74
CA CYS A 187 -25.35 -1.36 19.97
C CYS A 187 -26.86 -1.27 19.72
N GLY A 188 -27.41 -0.08 19.38
CA GLY A 188 -28.85 0.16 19.26
C GLY A 188 -29.54 0.02 20.65
N ASN A 189 -30.60 0.81 20.90
CA ASN A 189 -31.30 0.88 22.18
C ASN A 189 -32.01 -0.41 22.65
N ASP A 190 -31.78 -1.56 22.00
CA ASP A 190 -32.50 -2.83 22.26
C ASP A 190 -31.67 -3.88 23.01
N ILE A 191 -30.54 -3.53 23.59
CA ILE A 191 -29.91 -4.40 24.59
C ILE A 191 -30.57 -4.10 25.92
N GLU A 192 -31.78 -4.65 26.11
CA GLU A 192 -32.27 -4.89 27.45
C GLU A 192 -31.23 -5.75 28.17
N GLU A 193 -30.80 -5.31 29.37
CA GLU A 193 -30.07 -6.13 30.33
C GLU A 193 -30.98 -7.31 30.76
N SER A 194 -31.21 -8.26 29.85
CA SER A 194 -31.78 -9.55 30.24
C SER A 194 -30.68 -10.35 30.92
N GLY A 195 -30.65 -10.22 32.24
CA GLY A 195 -29.79 -11.06 33.07
C GLY A 195 -30.01 -12.53 32.74
N ASN A 196 -28.90 -13.21 32.42
CA ASN A 196 -28.70 -14.65 32.24
C ASN A 196 -28.48 -15.20 30.84
N ASP A 197 -28.48 -14.41 29.76
CA ASP A 197 -28.05 -14.95 28.46
C ASP A 197 -26.60 -14.60 28.18
N THR A 198 -25.75 -15.62 28.14
CA THR A 198 -24.32 -15.60 27.78
C THR A 198 -24.11 -15.32 26.26
N GLU A 199 -24.97 -14.55 25.63
CA GLU A 199 -24.82 -14.16 24.25
C GLU A 199 -23.64 -13.17 24.11
N GLN A 200 -22.57 -13.61 23.47
CA GLN A 200 -21.35 -12.85 23.38
C GLN A 200 -21.35 -12.00 22.10
N SER A 201 -21.25 -10.69 22.26
CA SER A 201 -20.94 -9.78 21.16
C SER A 201 -19.49 -9.95 20.73
N ALA A 202 -19.22 -9.97 19.42
CA ALA A 202 -17.89 -10.13 18.86
C ALA A 202 -17.65 -9.14 17.73
N LEU A 203 -16.50 -8.48 17.76
CA LEU A 203 -15.97 -7.67 16.67
C LEU A 203 -15.03 -8.52 15.81
N VAL A 204 -15.33 -8.60 14.52
CA VAL A 204 -14.50 -9.30 13.53
C VAL A 204 -13.63 -8.25 12.81
N ILE A 205 -12.30 -8.36 12.97
CA ILE A 205 -11.32 -7.47 12.34
C ILE A 205 -10.60 -8.26 11.23
N LEU A 206 -10.68 -7.74 10.00
CA LEU A 206 -10.17 -8.41 8.79
C LEU A 206 -9.03 -7.64 8.12
N ASP A 207 -8.92 -6.33 8.35
CA ASP A 207 -7.84 -5.52 7.79
C ASP A 207 -6.50 -5.88 8.43
N SER A 208 -5.57 -6.40 7.61
CA SER A 208 -4.23 -6.79 8.06
C SER A 208 -3.45 -5.63 8.70
N SER A 209 -3.64 -4.41 8.22
CA SER A 209 -3.02 -3.19 8.76
C SER A 209 -3.57 -2.87 10.15
N SER A 210 -4.88 -2.97 10.35
CA SER A 210 -5.55 -2.84 11.64
C SER A 210 -5.07 -3.87 12.65
N ILE A 211 -4.98 -5.14 12.24
CA ILE A 211 -4.50 -6.24 13.10
C ILE A 211 -3.04 -6.00 13.51
N CYS A 212 -2.17 -5.66 12.56
CA CYS A 212 -0.77 -5.35 12.83
C CYS A 212 -0.61 -4.16 13.79
N TRP A 213 -1.41 -3.11 13.61
CA TRP A 213 -1.43 -1.95 14.50
C TRP A 213 -1.95 -2.30 15.90
N LEU A 214 -3.08 -3.01 15.97
CA LEU A 214 -3.74 -3.37 17.23
C LEU A 214 -2.83 -4.18 18.14
N LEU A 215 -2.13 -5.17 17.56
CA LEU A 215 -1.33 -6.15 18.30
C LEU A 215 0.13 -5.74 18.46
N ASN A 216 0.56 -4.63 17.86
CA ASN A 216 1.98 -4.26 17.74
C ASN A 216 2.82 -5.43 17.20
N LEU A 217 2.34 -6.06 16.12
CA LEU A 217 3.01 -7.15 15.41
C LEU A 217 3.25 -6.76 13.95
N ARG A 218 4.30 -7.29 13.36
CA ARG A 218 4.62 -7.12 11.94
C ARG A 218 5.07 -8.43 11.34
N ALA A 219 4.98 -8.54 10.02
CA ALA A 219 5.53 -9.63 9.22
C ALA A 219 5.86 -9.11 7.81
N SER A 220 6.26 -9.98 6.89
CA SER A 220 6.63 -9.61 5.52
C SER A 220 5.81 -10.39 4.50
N ASP A 221 4.49 -10.51 4.71
CA ASP A 221 3.59 -11.27 3.82
C ASP A 221 3.28 -10.51 2.54
N VAL A 222 3.35 -9.19 2.60
CA VAL A 222 3.13 -8.28 1.47
C VAL A 222 4.44 -7.57 1.14
N ALA A 223 4.82 -7.54 -0.12
CA ALA A 223 5.99 -6.80 -0.54
C ALA A 223 5.82 -5.31 -0.19
N TYR A 224 6.90 -4.67 0.23
CA TYR A 224 6.96 -3.24 0.56
C TYR A 224 6.16 -2.81 1.80
N THR A 225 5.38 -3.72 2.40
CA THR A 225 4.50 -3.38 3.52
C THR A 225 4.67 -4.39 4.64
N PRO A 226 5.02 -3.98 5.87
CA PRO A 226 5.30 -4.91 6.98
C PRO A 226 4.00 -5.46 7.59
N LEU A 227 3.19 -6.14 6.78
CA LEU A 227 1.90 -6.70 7.17
C LEU A 227 1.97 -8.21 7.44
N MET A 228 1.13 -8.63 8.35
CA MET A 228 0.86 -10.00 8.73
C MET A 228 -0.54 -10.38 8.25
N PHE A 229 -0.67 -11.40 7.43
CA PHE A 229 -1.97 -11.98 7.09
C PHE A 229 -2.51 -12.79 8.27
N ALA A 230 -3.62 -12.33 8.78
CA ALA A 230 -4.33 -12.94 9.90
C ALA A 230 -5.77 -12.43 9.96
N LYS A 231 -6.58 -13.03 10.84
CA LYS A 231 -7.92 -12.54 11.18
C LYS A 231 -8.03 -12.46 12.70
N VAL A 232 -8.88 -11.57 13.20
CA VAL A 232 -9.09 -11.40 14.65
C VAL A 232 -10.57 -11.42 14.97
N ILE A 233 -10.90 -12.10 16.06
CA ILE A 233 -12.19 -11.98 16.73
C ILE A 233 -11.93 -11.43 18.13
N LEU A 234 -12.51 -10.25 18.42
CA LEU A 234 -12.42 -9.57 19.69
C LEU A 234 -13.78 -9.61 20.39
N THR A 235 -13.83 -10.23 21.55
CA THR A 235 -15.02 -10.24 22.43
C THR A 235 -14.84 -9.27 23.59
N SER A 236 -15.84 -9.17 24.48
CA SER A 236 -15.75 -8.36 25.71
C SER A 236 -14.57 -8.76 26.61
N THR A 237 -14.15 -10.03 26.58
CA THR A 237 -13.11 -10.56 27.48
C THR A 237 -11.91 -11.17 26.79
N GLN A 238 -12.05 -11.71 25.59
CA GLN A 238 -11.02 -12.47 24.87
C GLN A 238 -10.64 -11.82 23.55
N LEU A 239 -9.43 -12.14 23.08
CA LEU A 239 -8.97 -11.86 21.72
C LEU A 239 -8.42 -13.15 21.11
N TYR A 240 -8.94 -13.51 19.94
CA TYR A 240 -8.52 -14.66 19.16
C TYR A 240 -7.81 -14.19 17.89
N LEU A 241 -6.56 -14.62 17.71
CA LEU A 241 -5.77 -14.38 16.53
C LEU A 241 -5.70 -15.65 15.67
N PHE A 242 -6.25 -15.60 14.47
CA PHE A 242 -6.27 -16.70 13.51
C PHE A 242 -5.13 -16.54 12.51
N ILE A 243 -4.14 -17.40 12.63
CA ILE A 243 -2.92 -17.39 11.83
C ILE A 243 -2.29 -18.79 11.86
N ASN A 244 -1.45 -19.12 10.86
CA ASN A 244 -0.64 -20.34 10.94
C ASN A 244 0.28 -20.27 12.19
N PRO A 245 0.11 -21.15 13.20
CA PRO A 245 0.84 -21.07 14.46
C PRO A 245 2.37 -21.21 14.31
N THR A 246 2.84 -21.85 13.24
CA THR A 246 4.29 -22.01 12.99
C THR A 246 5.01 -20.69 12.72
N ARG A 247 4.27 -19.63 12.46
CA ARG A 247 4.78 -18.26 12.23
C ARG A 247 5.06 -17.48 13.52
N ILE A 248 4.57 -17.99 14.66
CA ILE A 248 4.59 -17.33 15.97
C ILE A 248 5.64 -18.02 16.84
N ASP A 249 6.65 -17.26 17.26
CA ASP A 249 7.70 -17.77 18.15
C ASP A 249 7.34 -17.60 19.63
N ALA A 250 8.04 -18.32 20.51
CA ALA A 250 7.82 -18.29 21.96
C ALA A 250 7.94 -16.87 22.56
N GLU A 251 8.78 -16.01 21.98
CA GLU A 251 8.92 -14.61 22.37
C GLU A 251 7.59 -13.86 22.27
N ILE A 252 6.88 -14.03 21.14
CA ILE A 252 5.57 -13.38 20.92
C ILE A 252 4.54 -13.92 21.89
N ILE A 253 4.49 -15.25 22.10
CA ILE A 253 3.55 -15.89 23.01
C ILE A 253 3.73 -15.35 24.43
N ASN A 254 4.98 -15.22 24.87
CA ASN A 254 5.31 -14.69 26.19
C ASN A 254 5.01 -13.20 26.33
N ALA A 255 5.20 -12.43 25.25
CA ALA A 255 4.92 -10.99 25.22
C ALA A 255 3.42 -10.66 25.06
N ARG A 256 2.58 -11.63 24.69
CA ARG A 256 1.14 -11.49 24.40
C ARG A 256 0.31 -12.61 25.03
N PRO A 257 0.42 -12.85 26.34
CA PRO A 257 -0.23 -13.99 27.00
C PRO A 257 -1.76 -13.93 26.98
N GLU A 258 -2.34 -12.76 26.77
CA GLU A 258 -3.79 -12.53 26.69
C GLU A 258 -4.39 -12.86 25.31
N ILE A 259 -3.55 -13.15 24.31
CA ILE A 259 -4.00 -13.48 22.94
C ILE A 259 -4.08 -14.99 22.79
N THR A 260 -5.27 -15.49 22.43
CA THR A 260 -5.44 -16.89 22.06
C THR A 260 -5.11 -17.06 20.56
N ILE A 261 -4.04 -17.78 20.25
CA ILE A 261 -3.59 -18.03 18.88
C ILE A 261 -4.18 -19.34 18.38
N LEU A 262 -4.87 -19.30 17.24
CA LEU A 262 -5.56 -20.41 16.62
C LEU A 262 -5.14 -20.57 15.15
N PRO A 263 -5.19 -21.80 14.60
CA PRO A 263 -5.04 -22.02 13.17
C PRO A 263 -6.08 -21.24 12.35
N GLU A 264 -5.70 -20.82 11.14
CA GLU A 264 -6.58 -20.00 10.28
C GLU A 264 -7.90 -20.72 9.94
N GLU A 265 -7.88 -22.03 9.80
CA GLU A 265 -9.03 -22.88 9.48
C GLU A 265 -10.11 -22.84 10.57
N GLU A 266 -9.73 -22.56 11.82
CA GLU A 266 -10.69 -22.46 12.93
C GLU A 266 -11.52 -21.17 12.87
N PHE A 267 -11.12 -20.15 12.11
CA PHE A 267 -11.87 -18.90 11.97
C PHE A 267 -13.28 -19.13 11.42
N GLU A 268 -13.41 -19.88 10.33
CA GLU A 268 -14.71 -20.18 9.73
C GLU A 268 -15.55 -21.09 10.64
N ASN A 269 -14.91 -22.09 11.26
CA ASN A 269 -15.57 -23.01 12.18
C ASN A 269 -16.22 -22.24 13.34
N ILE A 270 -15.50 -21.27 13.90
CA ILE A 270 -15.99 -20.45 15.01
C ILE A 270 -17.09 -19.49 14.56
N LEU A 271 -16.99 -18.92 13.37
CA LEU A 271 -18.05 -18.07 12.83
C LEU A 271 -19.32 -18.83 12.47
N ARG A 272 -19.24 -20.08 12.01
CA ARG A 272 -20.40 -20.91 11.64
C ARG A 272 -21.09 -21.50 12.85
N ASP A 273 -20.34 -21.88 13.89
CA ASP A 273 -20.87 -22.70 14.97
C ASP A 273 -21.51 -21.84 16.07
N SER A 274 -22.83 -22.06 16.29
CA SER A 274 -23.58 -21.52 17.41
C SER A 274 -23.64 -22.47 18.60
N GLU A 275 -23.16 -23.73 18.47
CA GLU A 275 -23.26 -24.75 19.51
C GLU A 275 -21.95 -25.52 19.70
N ASN A 276 -21.37 -25.39 20.90
CA ASN A 276 -20.37 -26.23 21.60
C ASN A 276 -19.70 -27.38 20.80
N LYS A 277 -18.89 -27.11 19.77
CA LYS A 277 -17.92 -28.11 19.30
C LYS A 277 -16.58 -27.94 20.03
N ARG A 278 -16.02 -29.08 20.47
CA ARG A 278 -14.63 -29.10 20.97
C ARG A 278 -13.69 -28.78 19.80
N LEU A 279 -12.89 -27.75 19.96
CA LEU A 279 -11.81 -27.44 19.01
C LEU A 279 -10.96 -28.70 18.80
N SER A 280 -10.60 -29.00 17.54
CA SER A 280 -9.60 -30.01 17.22
C SER A 280 -8.32 -29.68 17.97
N LYS A 281 -7.64 -30.70 18.48
CA LYS A 281 -6.33 -30.49 19.17
C LYS A 281 -5.41 -29.72 18.22
N PRO A 282 -4.73 -28.65 18.69
CA PRO A 282 -3.80 -27.89 17.83
C PRO A 282 -2.82 -28.87 17.19
N ALA A 283 -2.70 -28.83 15.87
CA ALA A 283 -1.76 -29.64 15.07
C ALA A 283 -0.30 -29.51 15.54
N TYR A 284 0.03 -28.44 16.25
CA TYR A 284 1.29 -28.16 16.91
C TYR A 284 1.84 -29.29 17.81
N ARG A 285 0.98 -30.17 18.35
CA ARG A 285 1.42 -31.26 19.26
C ARG A 285 1.95 -32.48 18.52
N GLU A 286 1.63 -32.70 17.26
CA GLU A 286 2.07 -33.88 16.50
C GLU A 286 3.40 -33.64 15.75
N GLU A 287 3.64 -32.45 15.23
CA GLU A 287 4.89 -32.13 14.52
C GLU A 287 6.09 -32.07 15.47
N LEU A 288 5.95 -31.58 16.70
CA LEU A 288 7.03 -31.59 17.70
C LEU A 288 7.38 -33.00 18.22
N LYS A 289 6.46 -33.98 18.08
CA LYS A 289 6.74 -35.38 18.42
C LYS A 289 7.45 -36.16 17.30
N GLY A 290 7.37 -35.67 16.05
CA GLY A 290 8.02 -36.29 14.90
C GLY A 290 9.53 -36.05 14.81
N ASP A 291 10.02 -34.88 15.24
CA ASP A 291 11.41 -34.47 15.07
C ASP A 291 12.34 -34.82 16.24
N THR A 292 11.81 -35.26 17.37
CA THR A 292 12.63 -35.64 18.55
C THR A 292 13.43 -36.94 18.40
N LYS A 293 13.32 -37.65 17.28
CA LYS A 293 14.08 -38.88 17.03
C LYS A 293 15.36 -38.74 16.19
N ARG A 294 15.70 -37.53 15.72
CA ARG A 294 16.88 -37.33 14.85
C ARG A 294 17.95 -36.33 15.32
N SER A 295 17.83 -35.72 16.50
CA SER A 295 18.88 -34.81 16.99
C SER A 295 19.13 -34.93 18.52
N THR A 296 19.36 -36.14 19.01
CA THR A 296 19.79 -36.37 20.41
C THR A 296 21.32 -36.31 20.61
N ALA A 297 22.05 -35.50 19.87
CA ALA A 297 23.49 -35.38 20.00
C ALA A 297 24.04 -33.98 20.30
N ALA A 298 23.24 -32.92 20.46
CA ALA A 298 23.78 -31.57 20.63
C ALA A 298 23.06 -30.61 21.60
N TYR A 299 22.15 -31.08 22.44
CA TYR A 299 21.46 -30.20 23.42
C TYR A 299 21.32 -30.88 24.80
N THR A 300 22.44 -31.11 25.47
CA THR A 300 22.45 -31.37 26.92
C THR A 300 23.12 -30.19 27.60
N SER A 301 22.38 -29.14 27.90
CA SER A 301 22.53 -28.21 29.03
C SER A 301 21.76 -26.90 28.82
N VAL A 302 20.43 -26.94 28.77
CA VAL A 302 19.62 -25.78 29.13
C VAL A 302 18.47 -26.30 29.99
N ARG A 303 18.37 -25.73 31.18
CA ARG A 303 17.44 -26.08 32.25
C ARG A 303 16.02 -26.36 31.74
N GLU A 304 15.52 -27.54 32.03
CA GLU A 304 14.09 -27.92 32.08
C GLU A 304 13.42 -27.15 33.21
N ASP A 305 13.16 -25.85 33.05
CA ASP A 305 12.35 -25.14 34.02
C ASP A 305 11.51 -24.04 33.34
N ALA A 306 10.24 -24.15 33.52
CA ALA A 306 9.20 -23.13 33.51
C ALA A 306 8.42 -22.85 32.21
N SER A 307 8.91 -23.00 30.97
CA SER A 307 8.16 -22.53 29.80
C SER A 307 7.24 -23.56 29.12
N ILE A 308 7.61 -24.84 29.18
CA ILE A 308 6.79 -25.93 28.57
C ILE A 308 5.62 -26.34 29.50
N GLY A 309 5.78 -26.17 30.81
CA GLY A 309 4.76 -26.49 31.81
C GLY A 309 3.51 -25.57 31.77
N SER A 310 3.63 -24.33 31.29
CA SER A 310 2.49 -23.40 31.21
C SER A 310 1.68 -23.57 29.93
N MET A 311 2.26 -24.04 28.83
CA MET A 311 1.54 -24.35 27.58
C MET A 311 0.64 -25.59 27.72
N SER A 312 0.96 -26.52 28.66
CA SER A 312 0.08 -27.67 28.95
C SER A 312 -1.18 -27.34 29.76
N LYS A 313 -1.30 -26.07 30.21
CA LYS A 313 -2.44 -25.60 31.02
C LYS A 313 -3.31 -24.57 30.29
N LEU A 314 -3.15 -24.34 28.99
CA LEU A 314 -4.22 -23.71 28.23
C LEU A 314 -5.44 -24.62 28.36
N PRO A 315 -6.62 -24.10 28.83
CA PRO A 315 -7.79 -24.90 28.94
C PRO A 315 -8.10 -25.51 27.58
N LEU A 316 -8.06 -26.82 27.48
CA LEU A 316 -8.48 -27.59 26.29
C LEU A 316 -9.97 -27.41 25.98
N GLU A 317 -10.66 -26.58 26.75
CA GLU A 317 -12.06 -26.24 26.71
C GLU A 317 -12.23 -24.70 26.75
N ALA A 318 -11.65 -23.97 25.81
CA ALA A 318 -12.17 -22.63 25.50
C ALA A 318 -13.57 -22.87 24.92
N LYS A 319 -14.59 -22.88 25.78
CA LYS A 319 -15.98 -22.84 25.34
C LYS A 319 -16.19 -21.45 24.73
N PHE A 320 -16.28 -21.39 23.41
CA PHE A 320 -16.82 -20.20 22.77
C PHE A 320 -18.27 -20.10 23.22
N GLY A 321 -18.63 -19.03 23.95
CA GLY A 321 -20.03 -18.69 24.15
C GLY A 321 -20.69 -18.48 22.78
N LYS A 322 -21.97 -18.72 22.66
CA LYS A 322 -22.73 -18.48 21.42
C LYS A 322 -22.53 -17.02 21.00
N MET A 323 -21.80 -16.80 19.91
CA MET A 323 -21.65 -15.47 19.30
C MET A 323 -22.89 -15.20 18.44
N SER A 324 -23.85 -14.48 18.98
CA SER A 324 -25.10 -14.17 18.29
C SER A 324 -25.11 -12.77 17.69
N ASN A 325 -24.25 -11.87 18.18
CA ASN A 325 -24.17 -10.50 17.75
C ASN A 325 -22.77 -10.20 17.18
N ILE A 326 -22.65 -10.03 15.86
CA ILE A 326 -21.40 -9.85 15.14
C ILE A 326 -21.30 -8.41 14.63
N PHE A 327 -20.24 -7.72 15.04
CA PHE A 327 -19.83 -6.41 14.52
C PHE A 327 -18.76 -6.63 13.46
N ILE A 328 -18.95 -6.08 12.26
CA ILE A 328 -18.05 -6.29 11.14
C ILE A 328 -18.08 -5.10 10.17
N ASP A 329 -16.92 -4.78 9.57
CA ASP A 329 -16.81 -3.80 8.49
C ASP A 329 -17.11 -4.49 7.15
N ASP A 330 -18.29 -4.25 6.59
CA ASP A 330 -18.75 -4.87 5.35
C ASP A 330 -18.08 -4.28 4.09
N THR A 331 -17.31 -3.21 4.24
CA THR A 331 -16.56 -2.62 3.12
C THR A 331 -15.32 -3.44 2.77
N ILE A 332 -14.81 -4.24 3.73
CA ILE A 332 -13.65 -5.14 3.54
C ILE A 332 -14.01 -6.61 3.75
N ALA A 333 -15.14 -6.91 4.40
CA ALA A 333 -15.62 -8.28 4.55
C ALA A 333 -16.04 -8.86 3.20
N SER A 334 -15.44 -10.00 2.82
CA SER A 334 -15.82 -10.69 1.59
C SER A 334 -17.25 -11.23 1.69
N VAL A 335 -17.87 -11.45 0.52
CA VAL A 335 -19.20 -12.11 0.43
C VAL A 335 -19.16 -13.45 1.15
N HIS A 336 -18.05 -14.19 1.03
CA HIS A 336 -17.86 -15.46 1.73
C HIS A 336 -18.00 -15.31 3.26
N ILE A 337 -17.27 -14.37 3.86
CA ILE A 337 -17.33 -14.12 5.32
C ILE A 337 -18.70 -13.64 5.76
N MET A 338 -19.34 -12.76 4.99
CA MET A 338 -20.68 -12.27 5.31
C MET A 338 -21.73 -13.38 5.26
N ASP A 339 -21.58 -14.36 4.34
CA ASP A 339 -22.46 -15.55 4.30
C ASP A 339 -22.28 -16.47 5.50
N LEU A 340 -21.06 -16.56 6.06
CA LEU A 340 -20.79 -17.36 7.27
C LEU A 340 -21.55 -16.87 8.51
N VAL A 341 -21.89 -15.59 8.53
CA VAL A 341 -22.59 -14.94 9.66
C VAL A 341 -24.03 -14.54 9.35
N ALA A 342 -24.58 -15.00 8.22
CA ALA A 342 -25.89 -14.59 7.74
C ALA A 342 -27.06 -15.01 8.67
N ASP A 343 -26.87 -16.04 9.49
CA ASP A 343 -27.82 -16.53 10.50
C ASP A 343 -27.74 -15.79 11.85
N LYS A 344 -26.78 -14.85 11.98
CA LYS A 344 -26.52 -14.10 13.21
C LYS A 344 -27.04 -12.67 13.12
N LYS A 345 -27.15 -11.99 14.26
CA LYS A 345 -27.42 -10.54 14.28
C LYS A 345 -26.15 -9.81 13.87
N VAL A 346 -26.07 -9.40 12.60
CA VAL A 346 -24.91 -8.68 12.06
C VAL A 346 -25.12 -7.18 12.16
N GLN A 347 -24.18 -6.49 12.79
CA GLN A 347 -24.10 -5.04 12.84
C GLN A 347 -22.92 -4.58 12.00
N LYS A 348 -23.21 -3.81 10.95
CA LYS A 348 -22.20 -3.23 10.07
C LYS A 348 -21.62 -1.98 10.72
N ILE A 349 -20.32 -1.99 10.97
CA ILE A 349 -19.60 -0.87 11.56
C ILE A 349 -18.31 -0.61 10.78
N THR A 350 -17.82 0.60 10.82
CA THR A 350 -16.45 0.85 10.40
C THR A 350 -15.48 0.25 11.41
N ASP A 351 -14.42 -0.42 10.95
CA ASP A 351 -13.38 -0.95 11.83
C ASP A 351 -12.84 0.16 12.77
N PRO A 352 -13.01 0.03 14.09
CA PRO A 352 -12.58 1.06 15.04
C PRO A 352 -11.07 1.33 14.99
N CYS A 353 -10.25 0.35 14.58
CA CYS A 353 -8.81 0.54 14.43
C CYS A 353 -8.47 1.58 13.36
N LEU A 354 -9.27 1.74 12.31
CA LEU A 354 -8.98 2.67 11.22
C LEU A 354 -8.77 4.11 11.72
N MET A 355 -9.69 4.62 12.51
CA MET A 355 -9.59 5.97 13.04
C MET A 355 -8.52 6.10 14.12
N LEU A 356 -8.34 5.07 14.95
CA LEU A 356 -7.35 5.07 16.02
C LEU A 356 -5.92 5.08 15.46
N LYS A 357 -5.61 4.25 14.45
CA LYS A 357 -4.29 4.22 13.80
C LYS A 357 -4.03 5.43 12.90
N ALA A 358 -5.08 6.04 12.35
CA ALA A 358 -4.97 7.24 11.52
C ALA A 358 -4.42 8.44 12.32
N CYS A 359 -4.86 8.61 13.58
CA CYS A 359 -4.39 9.67 14.48
C CYS A 359 -3.15 9.19 15.24
N LYS A 360 -1.96 9.45 14.68
CA LYS A 360 -0.69 9.05 15.27
C LYS A 360 -0.48 9.76 16.62
N ASN A 361 0.02 9.01 17.60
CA ASN A 361 0.38 9.57 18.91
C ASN A 361 1.71 10.34 18.83
N ASP A 362 2.09 11.03 19.91
CA ASP A 362 3.28 11.89 19.95
C ASP A 362 4.58 11.11 19.69
N VAL A 363 4.66 9.83 20.08
CA VAL A 363 5.83 8.99 19.85
C VAL A 363 5.93 8.65 18.36
N GLU A 364 4.82 8.24 17.72
CA GLU A 364 4.75 7.97 16.30
C GLU A 364 5.06 9.21 15.45
N ILE A 365 4.53 10.40 15.82
CA ILE A 365 4.83 11.66 15.14
C ILE A 365 6.31 12.03 15.30
N LYS A 366 6.88 11.86 16.48
CA LYS A 366 8.31 12.12 16.69
C LYS A 366 9.17 11.22 15.80
N HIS A 367 8.90 9.93 15.75
CA HIS A 367 9.61 9.02 14.86
C HIS A 367 9.41 9.36 13.39
N ALA A 368 8.19 9.76 12.98
CA ALA A 368 7.95 10.22 11.62
C ALA A 368 8.84 11.43 11.28
N ILE A 369 8.96 12.42 12.16
CA ILE A 369 9.84 13.60 11.96
C ILE A 369 11.31 13.15 11.84
N ASP A 370 11.80 12.34 12.78
CA ASP A 370 13.21 11.94 12.85
C ASP A 370 13.61 11.06 11.65
N LEU A 371 12.72 10.17 11.19
CA LEU A 371 12.98 9.25 10.07
C LEU A 371 12.84 9.95 8.71
N HIS A 372 11.97 10.95 8.57
CA HIS A 372 11.94 11.79 7.37
C HIS A 372 13.21 12.65 7.21
N ILE A 373 13.90 12.98 8.29
CA ILE A 373 15.23 13.60 8.21
C ILE A 373 16.24 12.62 7.59
N LYS A 374 16.25 11.36 8.02
CA LYS A 374 17.13 10.32 7.43
C LYS A 374 16.80 10.05 5.97
N ASP A 375 15.52 9.95 5.62
CA ASP A 375 15.07 9.77 4.25
C ASP A 375 15.48 10.95 3.36
N ALA A 376 15.36 12.19 3.87
CA ALA A 376 15.80 13.39 3.17
C ALA A 376 17.31 13.41 2.93
N VAL A 377 18.12 12.93 3.87
CA VAL A 377 19.58 12.76 3.68
C VAL A 377 19.84 11.79 2.54
N ALA A 378 19.19 10.61 2.54
CA ALA A 378 19.36 9.62 1.47
C ALA A 378 19.02 10.19 0.09
N LEU A 379 17.92 10.94 -0.01
CA LEU A 379 17.51 11.56 -1.27
C LEU A 379 18.42 12.69 -1.72
N CYS A 380 18.92 13.54 -0.81
CA CYS A 380 19.86 14.59 -1.16
C CYS A 380 21.21 14.03 -1.63
N GLU A 381 21.70 12.94 -1.01
CA GLU A 381 22.88 12.21 -1.47
C GLU A 381 22.63 11.60 -2.86
N PHE A 382 21.47 10.98 -3.07
CA PHE A 382 21.08 10.44 -4.37
C PHE A 382 21.05 11.52 -5.47
N PHE A 383 20.38 12.66 -5.22
CA PHE A 383 20.32 13.74 -6.23
C PHE A 383 21.68 14.40 -6.50
N ALA A 384 22.54 14.47 -5.49
CA ALA A 384 23.90 14.94 -5.64
C ALA A 384 24.73 14.01 -6.54
N ASP A 385 24.65 12.70 -6.31
CA ASP A 385 25.29 11.68 -7.15
C ASP A 385 24.75 11.71 -8.59
N PHE A 386 23.43 11.79 -8.74
CA PHE A 386 22.76 11.86 -10.04
C PHE A 386 23.19 13.09 -10.84
N SER A 387 23.35 14.26 -10.19
CA SER A 387 23.72 15.51 -10.84
C SER A 387 25.14 15.51 -11.45
N GLN A 388 26.04 14.66 -10.95
CA GLN A 388 27.40 14.49 -11.49
C GLN A 388 27.43 13.60 -12.73
N CYS A 389 26.48 12.69 -12.87
CA CYS A 389 26.37 11.82 -14.04
C CYS A 389 25.91 12.59 -15.32
N HIS A 390 25.34 13.78 -15.12
CA HIS A 390 24.83 14.63 -16.22
C HIS A 390 25.45 16.02 -16.12
N PRO A 391 26.65 16.26 -16.74
CA PRO A 391 27.36 17.53 -16.66
C PRO A 391 26.53 18.70 -17.22
N ARG A 392 26.68 19.86 -16.61
CA ARG A 392 26.05 21.12 -17.02
C ARG A 392 26.57 21.55 -18.43
N GLU A 393 25.74 22.22 -19.22
CA GLU A 393 25.98 22.69 -20.58
C GLU A 393 27.14 23.70 -20.78
N ASN A 394 28.03 23.92 -19.83
CA ASN A 394 29.15 24.86 -19.97
C ASN A 394 30.47 24.15 -19.75
N GLY A 395 31.04 23.68 -20.84
CA GLY A 395 32.47 23.55 -21.03
C GLY A 395 33.05 22.14 -20.74
N ASP A 396 33.72 21.68 -21.76
CA ASP A 396 34.71 20.60 -21.86
C ASP A 396 34.31 19.17 -21.53
N PRO A 397 34.39 18.28 -22.51
CA PRO A 397 34.25 16.85 -22.29
C PRO A 397 35.57 16.29 -21.72
N GLU A 398 35.91 16.65 -20.51
CA GLU A 398 36.82 15.78 -19.77
C GLU A 398 36.08 14.46 -19.52
N LYS A 399 36.61 13.41 -20.11
CA LYS A 399 36.25 12.01 -19.82
C LYS A 399 36.46 11.76 -18.34
N HIS A 400 35.49 12.15 -17.50
CA HIS A 400 35.47 11.67 -16.14
C HIS A 400 35.15 10.17 -16.19
N ASN A 401 36.20 9.38 -15.96
CA ASN A 401 36.05 8.00 -15.57
C ASN A 401 34.97 7.94 -14.44
N MET A 402 33.84 7.35 -14.73
CA MET A 402 32.84 7.06 -13.71
C MET A 402 33.54 6.37 -12.55
N ASP A 403 33.51 7.01 -11.40
CA ASP A 403 34.11 6.48 -10.17
C ASP A 403 33.52 5.08 -9.92
N SER A 404 34.40 4.12 -9.62
CA SER A 404 34.06 2.73 -9.34
C SER A 404 33.06 2.56 -8.21
N ARG A 405 32.77 3.62 -7.43
CA ARG A 405 31.76 3.66 -6.37
C ARG A 405 30.30 3.63 -6.87
N LEU A 406 30.09 3.92 -8.18
CA LEU A 406 28.76 3.77 -8.83
C LEU A 406 28.58 2.37 -9.45
N ARG A 407 29.56 1.50 -9.29
CA ARG A 407 29.52 0.13 -9.78
C ARG A 407 29.02 -0.78 -8.66
N GLY A 408 27.71 -0.98 -8.58
CA GLY A 408 27.19 -2.17 -7.91
C GLY A 408 27.80 -3.42 -8.56
N ASN A 409 28.32 -4.34 -7.79
CA ASN A 409 29.17 -5.46 -8.23
C ASN A 409 28.54 -6.48 -9.19
N ASP A 410 27.25 -6.29 -9.63
CA ASP A 410 26.52 -7.34 -10.36
C ASP A 410 25.73 -6.89 -11.61
N ILE A 411 25.88 -5.64 -12.10
CA ILE A 411 25.17 -5.21 -13.31
C ILE A 411 26.17 -4.90 -14.42
N GLY A 412 26.29 -5.83 -15.36
CA GLY A 412 27.26 -5.81 -16.47
C GLY A 412 27.06 -4.77 -17.57
N ASN A 413 26.29 -3.68 -17.37
CA ASN A 413 26.15 -2.57 -18.29
C ASN A 413 26.11 -1.24 -17.52
N ASN A 414 27.04 -0.34 -17.86
CA ASN A 414 27.19 1.00 -17.26
C ASN A 414 26.06 2.01 -17.66
N GLU A 415 24.90 1.56 -18.09
CA GLU A 415 23.83 2.42 -18.60
C GLU A 415 22.87 2.85 -17.48
N LEU A 416 22.62 4.16 -17.38
CA LEU A 416 21.62 4.70 -16.47
C LEU A 416 20.24 4.56 -17.10
N THR A 417 19.39 3.72 -16.50
CA THR A 417 18.01 3.48 -16.91
C THR A 417 17.04 3.84 -15.81
N GLU A 418 15.76 3.97 -16.14
CA GLU A 418 14.68 4.16 -15.15
C GLU A 418 14.70 3.08 -14.06
N TYR A 419 14.97 1.82 -14.43
CA TYR A 419 15.08 0.70 -13.50
C TYR A 419 16.31 0.82 -12.59
N SER A 420 17.50 1.06 -13.17
CA SER A 420 18.73 1.19 -12.38
C SER A 420 18.70 2.41 -11.45
N LEU A 421 17.93 3.45 -11.79
CA LEU A 421 17.75 4.62 -10.95
C LEU A 421 16.95 4.28 -9.68
N GLY A 422 15.89 3.47 -9.81
CA GLY A 422 15.13 2.96 -8.67
C GLY A 422 15.99 2.15 -7.69
N LEU A 423 16.86 1.28 -8.22
CA LEU A 423 17.80 0.51 -7.39
C LEU A 423 18.78 1.42 -6.61
N LYS A 424 19.28 2.49 -7.25
CA LYS A 424 20.17 3.45 -6.57
C LYS A 424 19.46 4.21 -5.43
N LEU A 425 18.16 4.50 -5.57
CA LEU A 425 17.36 5.08 -4.47
C LEU A 425 17.29 4.13 -3.28
N THR A 426 16.97 2.85 -3.53
CA THR A 426 16.97 1.80 -2.51
C THR A 426 18.34 1.69 -1.82
N GLU A 427 19.44 1.70 -2.59
CA GLU A 427 20.81 1.65 -2.04
C GLU A 427 21.13 2.85 -1.14
N GLN A 428 20.70 4.06 -1.49
CA GLN A 428 20.94 5.24 -0.65
C GLN A 428 20.11 5.20 0.64
N ARG A 429 18.84 4.74 0.59
CA ARG A 429 18.02 4.54 1.76
C ARG A 429 18.56 3.44 2.67
N ALA A 430 19.08 2.36 2.11
CA ALA A 430 19.65 1.25 2.87
C ALA A 430 20.88 1.64 3.73
N LYS A 431 21.52 2.78 3.46
CA LYS A 431 22.59 3.33 4.29
C LYS A 431 22.05 4.01 5.57
N GLN A 432 20.75 4.28 5.63
CA GLN A 432 20.14 4.96 6.77
C GLN A 432 19.77 3.96 7.87
N GLU A 433 20.07 4.32 9.10
CA GLU A 433 19.70 3.51 10.26
C GLU A 433 18.17 3.38 10.40
N GLY A 434 17.69 2.16 10.61
CA GLY A 434 16.28 1.86 10.77
C GLY A 434 15.53 1.60 9.47
N TYR A 435 16.17 1.74 8.30
CA TYR A 435 15.59 1.32 7.02
C TYR A 435 15.37 -0.19 6.99
N VAL A 436 14.24 -0.62 6.46
CA VAL A 436 13.83 -2.03 6.35
C VAL A 436 13.65 -2.45 4.89
N SER A 437 12.91 -1.66 4.12
CA SER A 437 12.63 -1.89 2.70
C SER A 437 12.10 -0.60 2.06
N ASP A 438 11.93 -0.58 0.74
CA ASP A 438 11.10 0.45 0.12
C ASP A 438 9.65 0.33 0.59
N SER A 439 8.87 1.41 0.57
CA SER A 439 7.44 1.45 0.92
C SER A 439 6.53 1.10 -0.27
N PHE A 440 7.08 1.16 -1.47
CA PHE A 440 6.47 0.75 -2.75
C PHE A 440 7.58 0.67 -3.82
N PRO A 441 7.33 0.02 -4.99
CA PRO A 441 8.29 0.02 -6.09
C PRO A 441 8.54 1.44 -6.58
N ALA A 442 9.79 1.89 -6.57
CA ALA A 442 10.12 3.24 -7.02
C ALA A 442 9.63 3.51 -8.45
N ILE A 443 8.98 4.64 -8.64
CA ILE A 443 8.53 5.16 -9.94
C ILE A 443 9.62 6.11 -10.46
N CYS A 444 10.34 5.72 -11.50
CA CYS A 444 11.32 6.55 -12.17
C CYS A 444 10.92 6.66 -13.63
N GLY A 445 10.09 7.63 -13.98
CA GLY A 445 9.57 7.81 -15.33
C GLY A 445 10.29 8.93 -16.07
N PHE A 446 10.93 8.63 -17.21
CA PHE A 446 11.61 9.60 -18.05
C PHE A 446 10.77 9.94 -19.29
N GLN A 447 10.65 11.23 -19.61
CA GLN A 447 9.87 11.75 -20.73
C GLN A 447 8.42 11.22 -20.68
N GLU A 448 7.90 10.54 -21.72
CA GLU A 448 6.54 10.04 -21.81
C GLU A 448 6.17 9.04 -20.71
N ASN A 449 7.15 8.29 -20.17
CA ASN A 449 6.90 7.37 -19.06
C ASN A 449 6.56 8.10 -17.76
N SER A 450 7.01 9.36 -17.59
CA SER A 450 6.62 10.19 -16.45
C SER A 450 5.12 10.56 -16.45
N ALA A 451 4.43 10.43 -17.59
CA ALA A 451 2.99 10.65 -17.69
C ALA A 451 2.15 9.45 -17.20
N ILE A 452 2.78 8.30 -16.98
CA ILE A 452 2.13 7.12 -16.43
C ILE A 452 2.22 7.20 -14.91
N ILE A 453 1.10 7.47 -14.23
CA ILE A 453 1.05 7.86 -12.82
C ILE A 453 1.69 6.84 -11.90
N HIS A 454 1.44 5.55 -12.12
CA HIS A 454 2.01 4.42 -11.39
C HIS A 454 2.98 3.62 -12.28
N TYR A 455 3.84 4.32 -13.02
CA TYR A 455 4.83 3.69 -13.89
C TYR A 455 5.71 2.70 -13.10
N ARG A 456 5.95 1.54 -13.70
CA ARG A 456 6.90 0.56 -13.17
C ARG A 456 7.95 0.26 -14.21
N ALA A 457 9.17 0.65 -13.92
CA ALA A 457 10.30 0.31 -14.76
C ALA A 457 10.62 -1.19 -14.62
N ASP A 458 10.65 -1.92 -15.71
CA ASP A 458 11.12 -3.29 -15.79
C ASP A 458 12.56 -3.32 -16.33
N GLN A 459 13.37 -4.25 -15.86
CA GLN A 459 14.78 -4.35 -16.24
C GLN A 459 14.99 -4.47 -17.75
N LYS A 460 14.05 -5.08 -18.48
CA LYS A 460 14.16 -5.33 -19.93
C LYS A 460 13.65 -4.18 -20.78
N THR A 461 12.67 -3.43 -20.27
CA THR A 461 11.93 -2.41 -21.02
C THR A 461 12.21 -0.98 -20.54
N ALA A 462 12.93 -0.82 -19.42
CA ALA A 462 13.25 0.47 -18.84
C ALA A 462 14.02 1.36 -19.82
N LYS A 463 13.56 2.58 -19.98
CA LYS A 463 14.16 3.57 -20.86
C LYS A 463 15.51 4.03 -20.31
N LYS A 464 16.46 4.25 -21.23
CA LYS A 464 17.72 4.94 -20.89
C LYS A 464 17.45 6.40 -20.56
N ILE A 465 18.11 6.89 -19.53
CA ILE A 465 18.02 8.29 -19.11
C ILE A 465 19.15 9.05 -19.81
N GLU A 466 18.87 9.51 -21.02
CA GLU A 466 19.84 10.22 -21.86
C GLU A 466 19.18 11.38 -22.65
N GLY A 467 19.97 12.36 -23.05
CA GLY A 467 19.47 13.52 -23.77
C GLY A 467 18.75 14.51 -22.84
N GLN A 468 17.61 15.03 -23.30
CA GLN A 468 16.86 16.08 -22.61
C GLN A 468 15.42 15.65 -22.33
N GLY A 469 14.90 15.95 -21.14
CA GLY A 469 13.51 15.63 -20.80
C GLY A 469 13.18 15.77 -19.33
N ILE A 470 11.89 15.60 -19.02
CA ILE A 470 11.37 15.53 -17.67
C ILE A 470 11.66 14.13 -17.10
N LEU A 471 12.12 14.09 -15.86
CA LEU A 471 12.26 12.87 -15.05
C LEU A 471 11.45 13.04 -13.77
N LEU A 472 10.43 12.20 -13.60
CA LEU A 472 9.63 12.09 -12.41
C LEU A 472 10.17 10.93 -11.58
N ILE A 473 10.47 11.19 -10.31
CA ILE A 473 10.97 10.20 -9.34
C ILE A 473 10.05 10.23 -8.14
N ASP A 474 9.36 9.12 -7.92
CA ASP A 474 8.47 8.89 -6.80
C ASP A 474 8.90 7.63 -6.05
N SER A 475 9.14 7.75 -4.74
CA SER A 475 9.75 6.70 -3.95
C SER A 475 9.58 6.93 -2.45
N GLY A 476 9.62 5.84 -1.71
CA GLY A 476 9.53 5.90 -0.26
C GLY A 476 10.21 4.72 0.42
N GLY A 477 10.34 4.77 1.73
CA GLY A 477 10.96 3.74 2.55
C GLY A 477 10.13 3.36 3.77
N GLN A 478 10.19 2.08 4.12
CA GLN A 478 9.76 1.55 5.41
C GLN A 478 10.91 1.66 6.40
N TYR A 479 10.70 2.41 7.45
CA TYR A 479 11.61 2.54 8.58
C TYR A 479 10.94 2.00 9.85
N GLN A 480 11.71 1.46 10.79
CA GLN A 480 11.16 1.04 12.08
C GLN A 480 10.58 2.25 12.84
N GLY A 481 9.29 2.53 12.66
CA GLY A 481 8.59 3.66 13.28
C GLY A 481 8.12 4.76 12.32
N ALA A 482 8.31 4.62 10.99
CA ALA A 482 7.71 5.48 9.98
C ALA A 482 7.63 4.82 8.61
N THR A 483 6.71 5.29 7.78
CA THR A 483 6.66 5.04 6.34
C THR A 483 6.87 6.38 5.64
N THR A 484 7.77 6.45 4.64
CA THR A 484 8.00 7.67 3.86
C THR A 484 7.48 7.53 2.44
N ASP A 485 7.17 8.67 1.84
CA ASP A 485 6.67 8.82 0.49
C ASP A 485 7.02 10.21 -0.02
N ILE A 486 7.57 10.32 -1.23
CA ILE A 486 7.96 11.60 -1.80
C ILE A 486 8.11 11.52 -3.31
N THR A 487 7.55 12.50 -4.02
CA THR A 487 7.81 12.69 -5.45
C THR A 487 8.59 13.97 -5.70
N ARG A 488 9.60 13.87 -6.57
CA ARG A 488 10.27 15.01 -7.19
C ARG A 488 10.28 14.86 -8.70
N THR A 489 9.90 15.93 -9.39
CA THR A 489 10.05 16.06 -10.84
C THR A 489 11.22 16.99 -11.10
N ILE A 490 12.20 16.52 -11.88
CA ILE A 490 13.38 17.28 -12.30
C ILE A 490 13.47 17.30 -13.83
N VAL A 491 14.38 18.11 -14.36
CA VAL A 491 14.64 18.18 -15.80
C VAL A 491 16.10 17.88 -16.10
N ILE A 492 16.32 17.07 -17.11
CA ILE A 492 17.64 16.85 -17.72
C ILE A 492 17.73 17.80 -18.92
N GLY A 493 18.82 18.59 -19.02
CA GLY A 493 18.95 19.63 -20.00
C GLY A 493 18.16 20.89 -19.66
N THR A 494 17.62 21.56 -20.68
CA THR A 494 16.91 22.85 -20.60
C THR A 494 15.40 22.64 -20.70
N PRO A 495 14.59 23.07 -19.70
CA PRO A 495 13.15 22.95 -19.77
C PRO A 495 12.52 23.93 -20.76
N THR A 496 11.39 23.55 -21.35
CA THR A 496 10.57 24.49 -22.15
C THR A 496 9.79 25.43 -21.23
N ASP A 497 9.32 26.55 -21.76
CA ASP A 497 8.49 27.52 -21.01
C ASP A 497 7.17 26.86 -20.57
N GLU A 498 6.60 25.94 -21.37
CA GLU A 498 5.41 25.17 -20.97
C GLU A 498 5.71 24.29 -19.76
N GLN A 499 6.81 23.54 -19.75
CA GLN A 499 7.19 22.69 -18.64
C GLN A 499 7.39 23.50 -17.35
N LYS A 500 8.05 24.66 -17.41
CA LYS A 500 8.19 25.59 -16.28
C LYS A 500 6.83 26.08 -15.79
N LYS A 501 5.97 26.51 -16.71
CA LYS A 501 4.62 26.98 -16.37
C LYS A 501 3.83 25.89 -15.67
N ARG A 502 3.77 24.67 -16.21
CA ARG A 502 3.01 23.55 -15.62
C ARG A 502 3.56 23.12 -14.26
N TYR A 503 4.88 23.00 -14.16
CA TYR A 503 5.55 22.70 -12.88
C TYR A 503 5.20 23.75 -11.82
N THR A 504 5.27 25.02 -12.17
CA THR A 504 4.99 26.12 -11.24
C THR A 504 3.51 26.14 -10.83
N GLN A 505 2.57 25.82 -11.73
CA GLN A 505 1.15 25.69 -11.38
C GLN A 505 0.90 24.55 -10.38
N VAL A 506 1.54 23.39 -10.57
CA VAL A 506 1.49 22.27 -9.63
C VAL A 506 2.10 22.66 -8.28
N LEU A 507 3.26 23.36 -8.30
CA LEU A 507 3.93 23.87 -7.09
C LEU A 507 3.05 24.85 -6.32
N LYS A 508 2.35 25.76 -6.99
CA LYS A 508 1.39 26.70 -6.37
C LYS A 508 0.26 25.93 -5.65
N GLY A 509 -0.29 24.91 -6.27
CA GLY A 509 -1.29 24.04 -5.65
C GLY A 509 -0.75 23.30 -4.44
N HIS A 510 0.44 22.75 -4.54
CA HIS A 510 1.14 22.10 -3.44
C HIS A 510 1.37 23.06 -2.25
N ILE A 511 1.83 24.28 -2.51
CA ILE A 511 2.03 25.30 -1.48
C ILE A 511 0.71 25.74 -0.85
N ALA A 512 -0.33 25.96 -1.65
CA ALA A 512 -1.62 26.39 -1.16
C ALA A 512 -2.23 25.39 -0.16
N LEU A 513 -2.11 24.09 -0.45
CA LEU A 513 -2.55 23.03 0.44
C LEU A 513 -1.66 22.96 1.70
N ALA A 514 -0.33 22.99 1.54
CA ALA A 514 0.61 22.91 2.68
C ALA A 514 0.43 24.08 3.69
N LYS A 515 -0.01 25.25 3.22
CA LYS A 515 -0.26 26.45 4.06
C LYS A 515 -1.67 26.49 4.68
N ALA A 516 -2.54 25.51 4.34
CA ALA A 516 -3.92 25.57 4.78
C ALA A 516 -4.06 25.52 6.31
N LYS A 517 -4.89 26.44 6.83
CA LYS A 517 -5.34 26.46 8.22
C LYS A 517 -6.86 26.32 8.23
N PHE A 518 -7.37 25.47 9.09
CA PHE A 518 -8.78 25.14 9.06
C PHE A 518 -9.34 24.83 10.45
N PRO A 519 -10.66 25.04 10.67
CA PRO A 519 -11.28 24.78 11.96
C PRO A 519 -11.33 23.29 12.29
N LYS A 520 -11.12 22.99 13.57
CA LYS A 520 -11.17 21.62 14.11
C LYS A 520 -12.58 21.01 14.01
N ASN A 521 -12.67 19.71 13.74
CA ASN A 521 -13.89 18.89 13.73
C ASN A 521 -14.92 19.23 12.62
N ILE A 522 -14.53 19.97 11.58
CA ILE A 522 -15.46 20.39 10.52
C ILE A 522 -14.94 20.00 9.13
N ILE A 523 -13.64 20.10 8.90
CA ILE A 523 -13.05 20.01 7.57
C ILE A 523 -12.64 18.57 7.24
N ALA A 524 -13.11 18.09 6.10
CA ALA A 524 -12.71 16.85 5.49
C ALA A 524 -11.70 17.09 4.36
N GLY A 525 -11.01 16.04 3.91
CA GLY A 525 -10.06 16.17 2.82
C GLY A 525 -10.65 16.71 1.52
N ALA A 526 -11.93 16.42 1.24
CA ALA A 526 -12.64 16.97 0.09
C ALA A 526 -12.74 18.51 0.08
N ASN A 527 -12.75 19.15 1.24
CA ASN A 527 -12.80 20.60 1.34
C ASN A 527 -11.44 21.24 0.97
N LEU A 528 -10.35 20.52 1.12
CA LEU A 528 -8.99 21.02 0.92
C LEU A 528 -8.42 20.67 -0.47
N ASP A 529 -8.93 19.63 -1.14
CA ASP A 529 -8.47 19.16 -2.45
C ASP A 529 -8.51 20.28 -3.51
N ILE A 530 -9.51 21.17 -3.45
CA ILE A 530 -9.66 22.32 -4.33
C ILE A 530 -8.46 23.27 -4.29
N LEU A 531 -7.83 23.44 -3.11
CA LEU A 531 -6.67 24.31 -2.95
C LEU A 531 -5.51 23.90 -3.86
N ALA A 532 -5.34 22.62 -4.05
CA ALA A 532 -4.30 22.09 -4.92
C ALA A 532 -4.66 22.18 -6.42
N ARG A 533 -5.95 21.99 -6.77
CA ARG A 533 -6.40 21.94 -8.17
C ARG A 533 -6.65 23.32 -8.81
N GLN A 534 -6.95 24.34 -8.02
CA GLN A 534 -7.45 25.63 -8.51
C GLN A 534 -6.57 26.28 -9.59
N TYR A 535 -5.25 26.14 -9.52
CA TYR A 535 -4.33 26.76 -10.47
C TYR A 535 -4.31 26.06 -11.83
N LEU A 536 -4.60 24.77 -11.88
CA LEU A 536 -4.80 24.03 -13.12
C LEU A 536 -6.22 24.28 -13.69
N TRP A 537 -7.24 24.31 -12.84
CA TRP A 537 -8.63 24.57 -13.26
C TRP A 537 -8.82 25.93 -13.92
N GLN A 538 -8.03 26.94 -13.54
CA GLN A 538 -8.02 28.25 -14.22
C GLN A 538 -7.69 28.15 -15.72
N GLU A 539 -7.02 27.07 -16.13
CA GLU A 539 -6.71 26.77 -17.52
C GLU A 539 -7.45 25.54 -18.07
N MET A 540 -8.53 25.11 -17.42
CA MET A 540 -9.33 23.94 -17.79
C MET A 540 -8.53 22.63 -17.81
N LEU A 541 -7.52 22.52 -16.93
CA LEU A 541 -6.65 21.36 -16.75
C LEU A 541 -6.92 20.72 -15.40
N ASP A 542 -6.69 19.40 -15.30
CA ASP A 542 -6.84 18.63 -14.06
C ASP A 542 -5.92 17.42 -14.08
N TYR A 543 -5.84 16.71 -12.95
CA TYR A 543 -5.17 15.41 -12.82
C TYR A 543 -6.14 14.34 -12.31
N PRO A 544 -5.96 13.06 -12.77
CA PRO A 544 -6.99 12.01 -12.57
C PRO A 544 -6.81 11.19 -11.29
N HIS A 545 -6.08 11.69 -10.29
CA HIS A 545 -5.87 11.02 -9.00
C HIS A 545 -6.25 11.91 -7.81
N GLY A 546 -6.23 11.37 -6.60
CA GLY A 546 -6.39 12.16 -5.37
C GLY A 546 -5.20 13.10 -5.16
N THR A 547 -5.43 14.22 -4.49
CA THR A 547 -4.34 15.14 -4.12
C THR A 547 -3.49 14.61 -2.97
N GLY A 548 -4.01 13.64 -2.21
CA GLY A 548 -3.28 13.02 -1.13
C GLY A 548 -4.06 11.86 -0.50
N HIS A 549 -3.30 10.99 0.13
CA HIS A 549 -3.79 9.83 0.89
C HIS A 549 -3.24 9.85 2.31
N GLY A 550 -3.85 9.10 3.21
CA GLY A 550 -3.28 8.85 4.52
C GLY A 550 -2.08 7.90 4.43
N VAL A 551 -1.20 7.95 5.42
CA VAL A 551 0.03 7.14 5.48
C VAL A 551 0.13 6.44 6.84
N GLY A 552 0.48 5.16 6.82
CA GLY A 552 0.70 4.34 8.00
C GLY A 552 2.00 4.68 8.74
N ASN A 553 2.14 4.15 9.95
CA ASN A 553 3.38 4.24 10.71
C ASN A 553 4.07 2.88 10.74
N PHE A 554 5.04 2.66 9.84
CA PHE A 554 5.61 1.34 9.57
C PHE A 554 4.50 0.32 9.25
N LEU A 555 3.61 0.74 8.32
CA LEU A 555 2.45 0.03 7.80
C LEU A 555 2.26 0.40 6.31
N SER A 556 1.01 0.38 5.82
CA SER A 556 0.72 0.69 4.42
C SER A 556 1.06 2.14 4.06
N VAL A 557 1.70 2.37 2.92
CA VAL A 557 1.94 3.71 2.39
C VAL A 557 0.61 4.41 2.10
N HIS A 558 -0.35 3.69 1.53
CA HIS A 558 -1.74 4.14 1.41
C HIS A 558 -2.54 3.62 2.60
N GLU A 559 -2.93 4.50 3.51
CA GLU A 559 -3.70 4.18 4.70
C GLU A 559 -4.92 5.10 4.87
N GLY A 560 -6.11 4.50 4.92
CA GLY A 560 -7.33 5.23 5.26
C GLY A 560 -7.51 5.44 6.78
N PRO A 561 -8.64 6.10 7.19
CA PRO A 561 -9.76 6.52 6.34
C PRO A 561 -9.61 7.91 5.71
N GLN A 562 -8.61 8.70 6.15
CA GLN A 562 -8.38 10.06 5.66
C GLN A 562 -7.69 10.06 4.29
N SER A 563 -8.07 11.00 3.45
CA SER A 563 -7.37 11.32 2.20
C SER A 563 -7.79 12.70 1.72
N ILE A 564 -7.00 13.33 0.87
CA ILE A 564 -7.33 14.60 0.23
C ILE A 564 -7.76 14.31 -1.21
N ASN A 565 -9.05 14.20 -1.43
CA ASN A 565 -9.67 14.03 -2.74
C ASN A 565 -11.11 14.51 -2.70
N LEU A 566 -11.69 14.78 -3.86
CA LEU A 566 -13.04 15.38 -4.02
C LEU A 566 -14.20 14.60 -3.34
N ARG A 567 -13.98 13.34 -2.95
CA ARG A 567 -15.04 12.46 -2.43
C ARG A 567 -14.88 12.09 -0.96
N ASN A 568 -13.70 12.28 -0.38
CA ASN A 568 -13.42 11.86 1.00
C ASN A 568 -14.11 12.78 2.02
N LYS A 569 -14.95 12.19 2.85
CA LYS A 569 -15.74 12.91 3.88
C LYS A 569 -15.18 12.75 5.29
N THR A 570 -14.06 12.06 5.45
CA THR A 570 -13.42 11.87 6.76
C THR A 570 -12.92 13.20 7.29
N ILE A 571 -13.42 13.58 8.45
CA ILE A 571 -12.98 14.81 9.13
C ILE A 571 -11.54 14.64 9.58
N LEU A 572 -10.69 15.59 9.18
CA LEU A 572 -9.29 15.60 9.54
C LEU A 572 -9.10 15.91 11.04
N LYS A 573 -8.17 15.19 11.66
CA LYS A 573 -7.84 15.30 13.09
C LYS A 573 -6.34 15.46 13.28
N ALA A 574 -5.93 16.06 14.41
CA ALA A 574 -4.53 16.13 14.78
C ALA A 574 -3.89 14.72 14.82
N GLY A 575 -2.63 14.63 14.42
CA GLY A 575 -1.87 13.38 14.33
C GLY A 575 -2.07 12.60 13.02
N MET A 576 -3.02 12.97 12.16
CA MET A 576 -3.16 12.33 10.84
C MET A 576 -2.00 12.71 9.93
N ILE A 577 -1.35 11.71 9.33
CA ILE A 577 -0.32 11.90 8.29
C ILE A 577 -0.99 11.73 6.92
N LEU A 578 -0.68 12.64 5.99
CA LEU A 578 -1.21 12.64 4.62
C LEU A 578 -0.13 13.02 3.62
N SER A 579 -0.25 12.51 2.40
CA SER A 579 0.48 13.06 1.25
C SER A 579 -0.15 14.36 0.76
N ASN A 580 0.65 15.17 0.07
CA ASN A 580 0.26 16.35 -0.68
C ASN A 580 0.98 16.26 -2.03
N GLU A 581 0.30 15.70 -3.04
CA GLU A 581 0.88 15.20 -4.28
C GLU A 581 0.16 15.67 -5.56
N PRO A 582 -0.18 16.95 -5.72
CA PRO A 582 -0.77 17.42 -6.97
C PRO A 582 0.14 17.12 -8.17
N GLY A 583 -0.47 16.91 -9.33
CA GLY A 583 0.27 16.58 -10.54
C GLY A 583 -0.32 17.18 -11.81
N PHE A 584 0.36 16.96 -12.93
CA PHE A 584 -0.07 17.32 -14.29
C PHE A 584 0.53 16.32 -15.27
N TYR A 585 -0.27 15.77 -16.17
CA TYR A 585 0.16 14.68 -17.06
C TYR A 585 -0.34 14.89 -18.48
N ILE A 586 0.56 14.74 -19.46
CA ILE A 586 0.22 14.73 -20.89
C ILE A 586 0.62 13.36 -21.45
N PRO A 587 -0.32 12.45 -21.70
CA PRO A 587 -0.03 11.14 -22.28
C PRO A 587 0.86 11.23 -23.52
N GLY A 588 1.87 10.36 -23.59
CA GLY A 588 2.85 10.36 -24.69
C GLY A 588 3.85 11.51 -24.71
N LYS A 589 3.86 12.40 -23.69
CA LYS A 589 4.79 13.51 -23.60
C LYS A 589 5.56 13.53 -22.29
N TYR A 590 4.93 13.94 -21.18
CA TYR A 590 5.55 14.01 -19.86
C TYR A 590 4.51 14.15 -18.75
N GLY A 591 4.92 13.83 -17.51
CA GLY A 591 4.17 14.07 -16.29
C GLY A 591 4.98 14.86 -15.26
N ILE A 592 4.28 15.55 -14.39
CA ILE A 592 4.79 16.32 -13.26
C ILE A 592 4.00 15.90 -12.02
N ARG A 593 4.69 15.56 -10.92
CA ARG A 593 4.13 15.41 -9.58
C ARG A 593 5.11 16.06 -8.60
N ILE A 594 4.58 16.77 -7.62
CA ILE A 594 5.35 17.34 -6.51
C ILE A 594 4.68 16.85 -5.24
N GLU A 595 5.40 16.08 -4.44
CA GLU A 595 4.85 15.47 -3.25
C GLU A 595 5.72 15.66 -2.03
N ASN A 596 5.06 15.93 -0.92
CA ASN A 596 5.59 15.82 0.44
C ASN A 596 4.58 15.10 1.32
N LEU A 597 5.05 14.35 2.30
CA LEU A 597 4.24 13.98 3.45
C LEU A 597 4.15 15.15 4.42
N MET A 598 2.99 15.27 5.05
CA MET A 598 2.68 16.26 6.07
C MET A 598 1.79 15.64 7.15
N TYR A 599 1.83 16.16 8.37
CA TYR A 599 0.88 15.76 9.41
C TYR A 599 0.02 16.92 9.88
N VAL A 600 -1.17 16.59 10.34
CA VAL A 600 -2.12 17.56 10.90
C VAL A 600 -1.72 17.90 12.32
N LYS A 601 -1.45 19.17 12.56
CA LYS A 601 -1.07 19.73 13.87
C LYS A 601 -2.18 20.64 14.41
N GLU A 602 -2.43 20.56 15.70
CA GLU A 602 -3.33 21.49 16.38
C GLU A 602 -2.58 22.73 16.88
N ASN A 603 -3.13 23.92 16.61
CA ASN A 603 -2.60 25.17 17.03
C ASN A 603 -3.76 26.12 17.46
N ASN A 604 -3.89 26.36 18.75
CA ASN A 604 -4.90 27.28 19.34
C ASN A 604 -6.35 26.99 18.87
N GLY A 605 -6.73 25.70 18.79
CA GLY A 605 -8.08 25.27 18.38
C GLY A 605 -8.32 25.22 16.89
N TRP A 606 -7.31 25.54 16.08
CA TRP A 606 -7.26 25.36 14.64
C TRP A 606 -6.36 24.19 14.27
N LEU A 607 -6.52 23.68 13.07
CA LEU A 607 -5.63 22.68 12.48
C LEU A 607 -4.84 23.31 11.34
N GLU A 608 -3.59 22.88 11.22
CA GLU A 608 -2.67 23.26 10.16
C GLU A 608 -1.80 22.07 9.78
N PHE A 609 -1.15 22.13 8.64
CA PHE A 609 -0.21 21.08 8.22
C PHE A 609 1.23 21.45 8.61
N GLU A 610 1.97 20.46 9.08
CA GLU A 610 3.42 20.50 9.24
C GLU A 610 4.08 19.53 8.28
N THR A 611 4.93 20.03 7.37
CA THR A 611 5.60 19.23 6.35
C THR A 611 6.69 18.36 6.98
N LEU A 612 6.68 17.06 6.66
CA LEU A 612 7.66 16.05 7.09
C LEU A 612 8.81 15.91 6.09
N SER A 613 8.51 15.81 4.79
CA SER A 613 9.51 15.61 3.73
C SER A 613 10.40 16.84 3.56
N LEU A 614 11.74 16.65 3.45
CA LEU A 614 12.73 17.73 3.49
C LEU A 614 13.70 17.67 2.29
N VAL A 615 13.17 17.73 1.07
CA VAL A 615 13.95 17.74 -0.17
C VAL A 615 13.58 18.98 -1.00
N PRO A 616 14.51 19.74 -1.60
CA PRO A 616 14.19 20.95 -2.34
C PRO A 616 13.33 20.67 -3.58
N TYR A 617 12.60 21.69 -4.02
CA TYR A 617 11.89 21.70 -5.30
C TYR A 617 12.88 21.95 -6.45
N ALA A 618 12.53 21.54 -7.69
CA ALA A 618 13.40 21.71 -8.84
C ALA A 618 13.53 23.18 -9.25
N SER A 619 14.68 23.77 -9.00
CA SER A 619 14.97 25.18 -9.30
C SER A 619 14.83 25.50 -10.79
N LYS A 620 15.33 24.64 -11.69
CA LYS A 620 15.26 24.81 -13.15
C LYS A 620 13.83 24.82 -13.71
N LEU A 621 12.88 24.12 -13.06
CA LEU A 621 11.49 24.02 -13.48
C LEU A 621 10.60 25.10 -12.87
N THR A 622 11.07 25.83 -11.85
CA THR A 622 10.27 26.85 -11.17
C THR A 622 10.40 28.20 -11.86
N ASP A 623 9.30 28.74 -12.37
CA ASP A 623 9.24 30.12 -12.86
C ASP A 623 8.85 31.08 -11.72
N MET A 624 9.85 31.76 -11.17
CA MET A 624 9.66 32.71 -10.07
C MET A 624 8.71 33.87 -10.40
N LYS A 625 8.53 34.20 -11.67
CA LYS A 625 7.62 35.29 -12.10
C LYS A 625 6.14 34.92 -11.94
N LEU A 626 5.84 33.64 -11.87
CA LEU A 626 4.47 33.13 -11.66
C LEU A 626 4.10 33.00 -10.18
N LEU A 627 5.08 33.11 -9.26
CA LEU A 627 4.88 33.03 -7.82
C LEU A 627 4.60 34.41 -7.22
N ASN A 628 3.66 34.45 -6.28
CA ASN A 628 3.42 35.64 -5.46
C ASN A 628 4.42 35.70 -4.27
N ILE A 629 4.41 36.80 -3.54
CA ILE A 629 5.35 37.01 -2.42
C ILE A 629 5.15 36.00 -1.28
N ASP A 630 3.92 35.58 -1.01
CA ASP A 630 3.62 34.61 0.05
C ASP A 630 4.09 33.19 -0.32
N GLU A 631 4.01 32.82 -1.60
CA GLU A 631 4.53 31.56 -2.12
C GLU A 631 6.07 31.55 -2.09
N ILE A 632 6.70 32.67 -2.45
CA ILE A 632 8.16 32.84 -2.34
C ILE A 632 8.61 32.75 -0.88
N ASN A 633 7.92 33.40 0.06
CA ASN A 633 8.25 33.33 1.46
C ASN A 633 8.10 31.90 2.02
N TYR A 634 7.06 31.17 1.62
CA TYR A 634 6.90 29.76 1.98
C TYR A 634 8.11 28.92 1.51
N ILE A 635 8.56 29.08 0.26
CA ILE A 635 9.72 28.36 -0.26
C ILE A 635 10.98 28.71 0.54
N LYS A 636 11.18 29.98 0.88
CA LYS A 636 12.31 30.41 1.73
C LYS A 636 12.29 29.75 3.10
N GLU A 637 11.15 29.74 3.77
CA GLU A 637 10.98 29.10 5.08
C GLU A 637 11.20 27.59 4.99
N TYR A 638 10.67 26.94 3.96
CA TYR A 638 10.88 25.52 3.70
C TYR A 638 12.36 25.18 3.49
N TYR A 639 13.08 25.98 2.72
CA TYR A 639 14.52 25.78 2.49
C TYR A 639 15.37 26.05 3.72
N ASN A 640 15.00 27.04 4.53
CA ASN A 640 15.64 27.27 5.83
C ASN A 640 15.43 26.08 6.77
N LYS A 641 14.23 25.48 6.76
CA LYS A 641 13.92 24.24 7.52
C LYS A 641 14.78 23.07 7.04
N ILE A 642 14.92 22.87 5.73
CA ILE A 642 15.78 21.84 5.16
C ILE A 642 17.22 22.02 5.65
N ARG A 643 17.81 23.22 5.47
CA ARG A 643 19.18 23.50 5.90
C ARG A 643 19.36 23.25 7.40
N ALA A 644 18.46 23.74 8.23
CA ALA A 644 18.55 23.56 9.68
C ALA A 644 18.49 22.10 10.14
N LYS A 645 17.83 21.23 9.39
CA LYS A 645 17.59 19.83 9.79
C LYS A 645 18.58 18.84 9.21
N ILE A 646 19.04 19.02 7.96
CA ILE A 646 19.83 18.01 7.29
C ILE A 646 21.23 18.45 6.84
N TYR A 647 21.53 19.76 6.79
CA TYR A 647 22.79 20.26 6.19
C TYR A 647 24.04 19.62 6.78
N ASP A 648 24.12 19.53 8.11
CA ASP A 648 25.29 18.97 8.80
C ASP A 648 25.40 17.43 8.68
N LEU A 649 24.32 16.77 8.28
CA LEU A 649 24.25 15.33 8.06
C LEU A 649 24.69 14.90 6.66
N LEU A 650 24.77 15.86 5.72
CA LEU A 650 25.10 15.60 4.32
C LEU A 650 26.60 15.53 4.08
N SER A 651 27.00 14.77 3.06
CA SER A 651 28.35 14.83 2.47
C SER A 651 28.64 16.20 1.90
N THR A 652 29.92 16.52 1.70
CA THR A 652 30.34 17.80 1.04
C THR A 652 29.70 17.94 -0.34
N GLN A 653 29.58 16.85 -1.08
CA GLN A 653 28.96 16.81 -2.40
C GLN A 653 27.48 17.16 -2.33
N ALA A 654 26.73 16.53 -1.44
CA ALA A 654 25.31 16.77 -1.25
C ALA A 654 25.02 18.18 -0.69
N ARG A 655 25.89 18.72 0.19
CA ARG A 655 25.81 20.14 0.61
C ARG A 655 25.96 21.10 -0.56
N ASN A 656 26.92 20.84 -1.45
CA ASN A 656 27.14 21.67 -2.64
C ASN A 656 25.92 21.62 -3.58
N TRP A 657 25.38 20.42 -3.83
CA TRP A 657 24.18 20.24 -4.62
C TRP A 657 22.98 21.00 -4.00
N LEU A 658 22.74 20.81 -2.72
CA LEU A 658 21.64 21.45 -1.98
C LEU A 658 21.76 22.99 -2.04
N ASN A 659 22.97 23.54 -1.82
CA ASN A 659 23.21 24.98 -1.92
C ASN A 659 22.95 25.49 -3.33
N ASN A 660 23.35 24.75 -4.37
CA ASN A 660 23.10 25.12 -5.76
C ASN A 660 21.60 25.16 -6.08
N GLU A 661 20.82 24.15 -5.65
CA GLU A 661 19.37 24.14 -5.84
C GLU A 661 18.69 25.32 -5.14
N ILE A 662 19.05 25.59 -3.89
CA ILE A 662 18.47 26.68 -3.11
C ILE A 662 18.86 28.05 -3.70
N ASN A 663 20.14 28.28 -3.97
CA ASN A 663 20.62 29.58 -4.45
C ASN A 663 20.22 29.90 -5.91
N SER A 664 19.88 28.86 -6.69
CA SER A 664 19.38 29.05 -8.07
C SER A 664 17.91 29.51 -8.08
N LEU A 665 17.18 29.34 -6.99
CA LEU A 665 15.78 29.71 -6.89
C LEU A 665 15.57 31.01 -6.08
N LEU A 666 16.41 31.28 -5.07
CA LEU A 666 16.31 32.42 -4.16
C LEU A 666 17.35 33.50 -4.44
#